data_e3619c0db28420ae8ca048ed61c5e03c
#
_entry.id   e3619c0db28420ae8ca048ed61c5e03c
#
_cell.length_a   1.000
_cell.length_b   1.000
_cell.length_c   1.000
_cell.angle_alpha   90.00
_cell.angle_beta   90.00
_cell.angle_gamma   90.00
#
_symmetry.space_group_name_H-M   'P 1'
#
loop_
_entity.id
_entity.type
_entity.pdbx_description
1 polymer ?
#
loop_
_entity_poly.entity_id
_entity_poly.type
_entity_poly.pdbx_seq_one_letter_code
_entity_poly.pdbx_strand_id
1 'polypeptide(L)'
;MHWLTTAVALLLGTTALVAAGLPAGKEHTASVGIKLVRVEAGEFMMGSGDAPPKSREEWDSREWDEAPGHKVKLSKAFFVGATEVTNAQYEQFDPDHKKLRGKHGVSKGDNDPVVMVTWQQAVDFCAWLAKKERKPYRLPTEAEWEYACRAGTTTPYNTGDTLTAEQANFGLTPDKKRITAVAVGGYKPNAWGLHDTHGNVAEWCFDWYGPYEVGEQTDPVGRADGWAKVTRGWSYLPASHKLGAARYCRSANRSGHFPDDANRVTGFRVVMAEMPATKPLPVAEPPLNQRDVKQTPAPKDGPAATKPYFADLTKGLSVPKDLWGPIYGAWNHFSTVVVCPNGDVLAVWYTCTQEEGRECSQAACRLRAGSDKWDVPSFFFGTPDCNTHAPVLLSDGKRQYHFFTQSFAGWDDAADCMRVSEDSGATWSKPRVILSREDPLRLSQPCSAFVAKNGKLVLAADGDFGHRDERIMTSADNGKTWTVGKGDLRKAAGKYVIHPAAVQRADGAIVAFMRGPDPMPAFASKDEGETWEPVPTPFPGISVGQKAAALKLSGGGLLLCSFDNKKQLFGGGTFAALSFDDGKTWPHVRKVDGPTGYMSLAQGPNGVIYLLGPNGSNIRCAAFNESWLKEGKPLKPKDDK
;
A
#
# COMPACT_ATOMS: atom_id res chain seq x y z
N MET A 1 33.89 -18.08 -2.39
CA MET A 1 33.27 -19.01 -1.43
C MET A 1 31.79 -19.05 -1.79
N HIS A 2 31.39 -20.16 -2.36
CA HIS A 2 30.02 -20.37 -2.84
C HIS A 2 29.07 -20.59 -1.65
N TRP A 3 28.07 -19.74 -1.51
CA TRP A 3 26.92 -20.04 -0.68
C TRP A 3 25.85 -20.65 -1.55
N LEU A 4 25.69 -21.95 -1.41
CA LEU A 4 24.58 -22.73 -1.95
C LEU A 4 23.29 -22.28 -1.27
N THR A 5 22.40 -21.70 -2.04
CA THR A 5 21.00 -21.52 -1.69
C THR A 5 20.34 -22.88 -1.62
N THR A 6 20.14 -23.40 -0.42
CA THR A 6 19.36 -24.61 -0.19
C THR A 6 17.88 -24.25 -0.35
N ALA A 7 17.35 -24.49 -1.54
CA ALA A 7 15.92 -24.57 -1.75
C ALA A 7 15.43 -25.79 -0.98
N VAL A 8 14.73 -25.56 0.14
CA VAL A 8 13.97 -26.61 0.81
C VAL A 8 12.76 -26.92 -0.06
N ALA A 9 12.92 -27.85 -0.96
CA ALA A 9 11.80 -28.54 -1.59
C ALA A 9 11.11 -29.37 -0.51
N LEU A 10 10.00 -28.89 0.01
CA LEU A 10 9.08 -29.73 0.75
C LEU A 10 8.54 -30.79 -0.21
N LEU A 11 9.16 -31.95 -0.21
CA LEU A 11 8.58 -33.17 -0.73
C LEU A 11 7.36 -33.49 0.16
N LEU A 12 6.21 -32.96 -0.19
CA LEU A 12 4.93 -33.49 0.21
C LEU A 12 4.83 -34.89 -0.38
N GLY A 13 5.07 -35.89 0.44
CA GLY A 13 4.75 -37.29 0.12
C GLY A 13 3.27 -37.38 -0.23
N THR A 14 2.96 -37.31 -1.51
CA THR A 14 1.63 -37.57 -2.04
C THR A 14 1.38 -39.08 -1.96
N THR A 15 0.88 -39.54 -0.80
CA THR A 15 -0.08 -40.65 -0.86
C THR A 15 -1.23 -40.12 -1.70
N ALA A 16 -1.33 -40.58 -2.95
CA ALA A 16 -2.48 -40.29 -3.80
C ALA A 16 -3.73 -40.81 -3.04
N LEU A 17 -4.45 -39.89 -2.37
CA LEU A 17 -5.83 -40.17 -2.01
C LEU A 17 -6.54 -40.32 -3.38
N VAL A 18 -7.01 -41.52 -3.66
CA VAL A 18 -7.94 -41.74 -4.77
C VAL A 18 -9.15 -40.87 -4.44
N ALA A 19 -9.22 -39.70 -5.12
CA ALA A 19 -10.30 -38.77 -4.91
C ALA A 19 -11.59 -39.50 -5.33
N ALA A 20 -12.50 -39.68 -4.40
CA ALA A 20 -13.86 -40.06 -4.73
C ALA A 20 -14.39 -38.99 -5.69
N GLY A 21 -14.90 -39.40 -6.85
CA GLY A 21 -15.44 -38.48 -7.85
C GLY A 21 -16.43 -37.51 -7.21
N LEU A 22 -16.66 -36.34 -7.85
CA LEU A 22 -17.63 -35.36 -7.34
C LEU A 22 -18.98 -36.02 -7.10
N PRO A 23 -19.72 -35.67 -6.03
CA PRO A 23 -21.04 -36.21 -5.74
C PRO A 23 -21.99 -36.04 -6.94
N ALA A 24 -22.82 -37.04 -7.18
CA ALA A 24 -23.92 -36.93 -8.12
C ALA A 24 -25.01 -36.05 -7.48
N GLY A 25 -25.47 -35.04 -8.22
CA GLY A 25 -26.54 -34.14 -7.75
C GLY A 25 -26.18 -32.66 -7.91
N LYS A 26 -27.19 -31.80 -7.70
CA LYS A 26 -27.05 -30.34 -7.83
C LYS A 26 -26.50 -29.67 -6.58
N GLU A 27 -26.61 -30.32 -5.43
CA GLU A 27 -26.22 -29.79 -4.12
C GLU A 27 -25.46 -30.83 -3.31
N HIS A 28 -24.60 -30.35 -2.44
CA HIS A 28 -23.88 -31.15 -1.45
C HIS A 28 -23.77 -30.35 -0.14
N THR A 29 -23.86 -31.02 1.00
CA THR A 29 -23.60 -30.39 2.31
C THR A 29 -22.38 -31.03 2.94
N ALA A 30 -21.35 -30.22 3.19
CA ALA A 30 -20.16 -30.65 3.90
C ALA A 30 -20.45 -30.92 5.38
N SER A 31 -19.61 -31.73 6.01
CA SER A 31 -19.77 -32.17 7.42
C SER A 31 -19.79 -31.03 8.44
N VAL A 32 -19.28 -29.85 8.04
CA VAL A 32 -19.28 -28.63 8.87
C VAL A 32 -20.51 -27.75 8.63
N GLY A 33 -21.47 -28.20 7.80
CA GLY A 33 -22.71 -27.51 7.50
C GLY A 33 -22.60 -26.52 6.34
N ILE A 34 -21.49 -26.51 5.56
CA ILE A 34 -21.39 -25.70 4.34
C ILE A 34 -22.24 -26.33 3.25
N LYS A 35 -23.21 -25.59 2.74
CA LYS A 35 -23.97 -25.95 1.56
C LYS A 35 -23.19 -25.57 0.32
N LEU A 36 -23.07 -26.48 -0.63
CA LEU A 36 -22.39 -26.26 -1.92
C LEU A 36 -23.39 -26.53 -3.05
N VAL A 37 -23.31 -25.73 -4.08
CA VAL A 37 -24.07 -25.90 -5.32
C VAL A 37 -23.15 -26.34 -6.44
N ARG A 38 -23.65 -27.21 -7.32
CA ARG A 38 -22.92 -27.71 -8.48
C ARG A 38 -23.00 -26.67 -9.60
N VAL A 39 -21.85 -26.30 -10.11
CA VAL A 39 -21.67 -25.45 -11.29
C VAL A 39 -21.16 -26.34 -12.42
N GLU A 40 -21.85 -26.34 -13.56
CA GLU A 40 -21.46 -27.14 -14.72
C GLU A 40 -20.31 -26.49 -15.48
N ALA A 41 -19.56 -27.32 -16.21
CA ALA A 41 -18.54 -26.86 -17.15
C ALA A 41 -19.15 -25.90 -18.17
N GLY A 42 -18.39 -24.89 -18.61
CA GLY A 42 -18.90 -23.92 -19.59
C GLY A 42 -17.89 -22.85 -19.95
N GLU A 43 -18.35 -21.86 -20.68
CA GLU A 43 -17.54 -20.77 -21.19
C GLU A 43 -18.19 -19.43 -20.85
N PHE A 44 -17.38 -18.40 -20.60
CA PHE A 44 -17.87 -17.04 -20.33
C PHE A 44 -16.82 -16.00 -20.73
N MET A 45 -17.24 -14.73 -20.77
CA MET A 45 -16.33 -13.59 -20.88
C MET A 45 -15.93 -13.15 -19.48
N MET A 46 -14.66 -13.35 -19.14
CA MET A 46 -14.06 -12.91 -17.90
C MET A 46 -13.52 -11.50 -18.05
N GLY A 47 -13.70 -10.67 -17.01
CA GLY A 47 -13.26 -9.29 -17.03
C GLY A 47 -14.21 -8.38 -17.81
N SER A 48 -13.73 -7.23 -18.23
CA SER A 48 -14.53 -6.18 -18.89
C SER A 48 -13.65 -5.28 -19.77
N GLY A 49 -14.22 -4.86 -20.90
CA GLY A 49 -13.62 -3.87 -21.81
C GLY A 49 -12.42 -4.36 -22.62
N ASP A 50 -11.97 -3.48 -23.51
CA ASP A 50 -10.79 -3.69 -24.34
C ASP A 50 -9.54 -3.16 -23.64
N ALA A 51 -8.39 -3.73 -23.90
CA ALA A 51 -7.12 -3.20 -23.42
C ALA A 51 -6.17 -2.90 -24.60
N PRO A 52 -5.37 -1.84 -24.51
CA PRO A 52 -5.40 -0.75 -23.52
C PRO A 52 -6.57 0.23 -23.78
N PRO A 53 -6.92 1.09 -22.79
CA PRO A 53 -7.88 2.16 -23.04
C PRO A 53 -7.37 3.10 -24.13
N LYS A 54 -8.28 3.61 -24.97
CA LYS A 54 -7.96 4.44 -26.15
C LYS A 54 -7.86 5.93 -25.84
N SER A 55 -8.33 6.35 -24.66
CA SER A 55 -8.32 7.74 -24.23
C SER A 55 -8.28 7.85 -22.70
N ARG A 56 -7.95 9.06 -22.20
CA ARG A 56 -8.01 9.37 -20.76
C ARG A 56 -9.42 9.24 -20.21
N GLU A 57 -10.43 9.66 -20.95
CA GLU A 57 -11.83 9.56 -20.55
C GLU A 57 -12.26 8.10 -20.40
N GLU A 58 -11.85 7.24 -21.33
CA GLU A 58 -12.08 5.80 -21.22
C GLU A 58 -11.37 5.21 -20.00
N TRP A 59 -10.10 5.62 -19.75
CA TRP A 59 -9.37 5.21 -18.56
C TRP A 59 -10.09 5.60 -17.26
N ASP A 60 -10.55 6.84 -17.15
CA ASP A 60 -11.21 7.34 -15.94
C ASP A 60 -12.62 6.75 -15.75
N SER A 61 -13.24 6.20 -16.82
CA SER A 61 -14.60 5.66 -16.80
C SER A 61 -14.70 4.18 -16.39
N ARG A 62 -13.60 3.43 -16.39
CA ARG A 62 -13.59 1.99 -16.10
C ARG A 62 -12.44 1.59 -15.16
N GLU A 63 -12.51 0.36 -14.64
CA GLU A 63 -11.40 -0.26 -13.93
C GLU A 63 -10.43 -0.89 -14.95
N TRP A 64 -9.20 -0.42 -14.96
CA TRP A 64 -8.19 -0.82 -15.94
C TRP A 64 -7.73 -2.27 -15.80
N ASP A 65 -7.80 -2.81 -14.58
CA ASP A 65 -7.34 -4.15 -14.23
C ASP A 65 -8.33 -5.26 -14.57
N GLU A 66 -9.55 -4.89 -14.95
CA GLU A 66 -10.56 -5.81 -15.49
C GLU A 66 -10.36 -6.10 -16.98
N ALA A 67 -9.56 -5.28 -17.67
CA ALA A 67 -9.28 -5.42 -19.09
C ALA A 67 -7.95 -6.17 -19.36
N PRO A 68 -7.87 -6.91 -20.49
CA PRO A 68 -8.90 -7.16 -21.49
C PRO A 68 -9.97 -8.15 -21.02
N GLY A 69 -11.23 -7.89 -21.37
CA GLY A 69 -12.25 -8.94 -21.37
C GLY A 69 -11.83 -10.07 -22.30
N HIS A 70 -11.79 -11.29 -21.80
CA HIS A 70 -11.32 -12.44 -22.56
C HIS A 70 -12.18 -13.68 -22.31
N LYS A 71 -12.21 -14.59 -23.28
CA LYS A 71 -12.97 -15.81 -23.17
C LYS A 71 -12.27 -16.80 -22.26
N VAL A 72 -13.00 -17.33 -21.28
CA VAL A 72 -12.54 -18.39 -20.39
C VAL A 72 -13.44 -19.61 -20.52
N LYS A 73 -12.82 -20.78 -20.61
CA LYS A 73 -13.46 -22.09 -20.57
C LYS A 73 -13.13 -22.79 -19.26
N LEU A 74 -14.15 -23.16 -18.49
CA LEU A 74 -14.03 -24.07 -17.36
C LEU A 74 -14.38 -25.47 -17.87
N SER A 75 -13.39 -26.34 -17.95
CA SER A 75 -13.51 -27.64 -18.65
C SER A 75 -14.22 -28.71 -17.81
N LYS A 76 -14.36 -28.49 -16.51
CA LYS A 76 -14.95 -29.45 -15.56
C LYS A 76 -15.97 -28.79 -14.68
N ALA A 77 -17.00 -29.54 -14.29
CA ALA A 77 -17.92 -29.12 -13.24
C ALA A 77 -17.22 -29.09 -11.88
N PHE A 78 -17.68 -28.21 -10.99
CA PHE A 78 -17.21 -28.09 -9.62
C PHE A 78 -18.36 -27.76 -8.67
N PHE A 79 -18.16 -27.94 -7.39
CA PHE A 79 -19.09 -27.46 -6.37
C PHE A 79 -18.50 -26.20 -5.71
N VAL A 80 -19.34 -25.21 -5.45
CA VAL A 80 -18.95 -23.96 -4.78
C VAL A 80 -19.88 -23.67 -3.61
N GLY A 81 -19.36 -23.11 -2.53
CA GLY A 81 -20.14 -22.69 -1.37
C GLY A 81 -21.28 -21.77 -1.78
N ALA A 82 -22.50 -22.11 -1.38
CA ALA A 82 -23.68 -21.26 -1.65
C ALA A 82 -23.55 -19.88 -1.01
N THR A 83 -22.79 -19.77 0.07
CA THR A 83 -22.46 -18.54 0.82
C THR A 83 -20.97 -18.52 1.15
N GLU A 84 -20.50 -17.41 1.71
CA GLU A 84 -19.22 -17.35 2.40
C GLU A 84 -19.21 -18.36 3.59
N VAL A 85 -18.01 -18.75 4.02
CA VAL A 85 -17.84 -19.56 5.23
C VAL A 85 -18.20 -18.73 6.46
N THR A 86 -19.01 -19.29 7.36
CA THR A 86 -19.47 -18.61 8.56
C THR A 86 -18.53 -18.82 9.75
N ASN A 87 -18.67 -17.98 10.80
CA ASN A 87 -17.96 -18.15 12.07
C ASN A 87 -18.14 -19.55 12.64
N ALA A 88 -19.37 -20.04 12.76
CA ALA A 88 -19.64 -21.36 13.31
C ALA A 88 -19.03 -22.52 12.50
N GLN A 89 -18.88 -22.34 11.19
CA GLN A 89 -18.24 -23.33 10.32
C GLN A 89 -16.72 -23.30 10.48
N TYR A 90 -16.11 -22.10 10.49
CA TYR A 90 -14.67 -21.93 10.61
C TYR A 90 -14.13 -22.35 11.99
N GLU A 91 -14.86 -22.05 13.04
CA GLU A 91 -14.48 -22.37 14.43
C GLU A 91 -14.46 -23.88 14.74
N GLN A 92 -15.00 -24.71 13.87
CA GLN A 92 -14.79 -26.17 13.96
C GLN A 92 -13.36 -26.57 13.59
N PHE A 93 -12.66 -25.72 12.83
CA PHE A 93 -11.24 -25.84 12.46
C PHE A 93 -10.35 -25.12 13.47
N ASP A 94 -10.66 -23.86 13.77
CA ASP A 94 -9.93 -23.01 14.70
C ASP A 94 -10.87 -22.45 15.79
N PRO A 95 -11.06 -23.16 16.92
CA PRO A 95 -11.93 -22.69 18.00
C PRO A 95 -11.48 -21.39 18.64
N ASP A 96 -10.19 -21.06 18.57
CA ASP A 96 -9.64 -19.81 19.13
C ASP A 96 -10.06 -18.58 18.35
N HIS A 97 -10.44 -18.73 17.08
CA HIS A 97 -10.97 -17.66 16.24
C HIS A 97 -12.18 -16.97 16.85
N LYS A 98 -12.95 -17.67 17.68
CA LYS A 98 -14.09 -17.10 18.43
C LYS A 98 -13.76 -15.85 19.22
N LYS A 99 -12.50 -15.66 19.63
CA LYS A 99 -11.99 -14.47 20.33
C LYS A 99 -12.01 -13.21 19.43
N LEU A 100 -12.09 -13.38 18.12
CA LEU A 100 -12.11 -12.28 17.14
C LEU A 100 -13.54 -11.83 16.78
N ARG A 101 -14.57 -12.59 17.15
CA ARG A 101 -15.96 -12.23 16.89
C ARG A 101 -16.32 -10.87 17.47
N GLY A 102 -16.96 -10.06 16.68
CA GLY A 102 -17.41 -8.74 17.09
C GLY A 102 -16.30 -7.73 17.30
N LYS A 103 -15.04 -8.08 17.02
CA LYS A 103 -13.95 -7.13 17.00
C LYS A 103 -14.28 -6.04 15.97
N HIS A 104 -14.06 -4.77 16.33
CA HIS A 104 -14.47 -3.61 15.54
C HIS A 104 -15.98 -3.56 15.16
N GLY A 105 -16.81 -4.27 15.89
CA GLY A 105 -18.26 -4.29 15.68
C GLY A 105 -18.76 -5.23 14.57
N VAL A 106 -17.88 -5.97 13.92
CA VAL A 106 -18.17 -6.80 12.73
C VAL A 106 -18.22 -8.28 13.07
N SER A 107 -19.00 -9.07 12.31
CA SER A 107 -19.02 -10.54 12.36
C SER A 107 -19.16 -11.12 13.77
N LYS A 108 -20.35 -10.97 14.36
CA LYS A 108 -20.63 -11.36 15.76
C LYS A 108 -21.33 -12.71 15.89
N GLY A 109 -22.23 -12.99 14.95
CA GLY A 109 -23.14 -14.14 14.98
C GLY A 109 -22.51 -15.41 14.43
N ASP A 110 -23.14 -16.54 14.72
CA ASP A 110 -22.74 -17.85 14.20
C ASP A 110 -22.81 -17.90 12.66
N ASN A 111 -23.83 -17.25 12.10
CA ASN A 111 -24.09 -17.23 10.67
C ASN A 111 -23.50 -15.97 9.97
N ASP A 112 -22.75 -15.13 10.65
CA ASP A 112 -22.04 -14.06 10.00
C ASP A 112 -20.81 -14.63 9.26
N PRO A 113 -20.39 -14.05 8.14
CA PRO A 113 -19.19 -14.52 7.42
C PRO A 113 -17.96 -14.42 8.32
N VAL A 114 -17.11 -15.43 8.30
CA VAL A 114 -15.82 -15.35 8.99
C VAL A 114 -14.95 -14.29 8.32
N VAL A 115 -14.35 -13.43 9.13
CA VAL A 115 -13.37 -12.40 8.73
C VAL A 115 -12.14 -12.48 9.62
N MET A 116 -11.16 -11.62 9.46
CA MET A 116 -9.90 -11.67 10.21
C MET A 116 -9.12 -12.95 9.96
N VAL A 117 -9.20 -13.49 8.75
CA VAL A 117 -8.48 -14.67 8.27
C VAL A 117 -7.51 -14.28 7.17
N THR A 118 -6.26 -14.72 7.30
CA THR A 118 -5.27 -14.59 6.23
C THR A 118 -5.60 -15.55 5.09
N TRP A 119 -5.02 -15.31 3.91
CA TRP A 119 -5.15 -16.23 2.79
C TRP A 119 -4.68 -17.65 3.14
N GLN A 120 -3.55 -17.77 3.85
CA GLN A 120 -3.03 -19.07 4.26
C GLN A 120 -3.97 -19.79 5.23
N GLN A 121 -4.57 -19.08 6.19
CA GLN A 121 -5.55 -19.66 7.11
C GLN A 121 -6.81 -20.17 6.39
N ALA A 122 -7.24 -19.45 5.34
CA ALA A 122 -8.36 -19.92 4.50
C ALA A 122 -7.98 -21.20 3.71
N VAL A 123 -6.75 -21.27 3.19
CA VAL A 123 -6.20 -22.48 2.54
C VAL A 123 -6.10 -23.63 3.54
N ASP A 124 -5.62 -23.38 4.75
CA ASP A 124 -5.47 -24.40 5.81
C ASP A 124 -6.83 -24.95 6.25
N PHE A 125 -7.86 -24.10 6.35
CA PHE A 125 -9.24 -24.55 6.57
C PHE A 125 -9.70 -25.51 5.46
N CYS A 126 -9.49 -25.14 4.20
CA CYS A 126 -9.84 -26.00 3.08
C CYS A 126 -9.09 -27.34 3.12
N ALA A 127 -7.80 -27.32 3.40
CA ALA A 127 -6.97 -28.52 3.53
C ALA A 127 -7.42 -29.42 4.70
N TRP A 128 -7.78 -28.82 5.83
CA TRP A 128 -8.36 -29.55 6.97
C TRP A 128 -9.68 -30.22 6.60
N LEU A 129 -10.60 -29.50 5.91
CA LEU A 129 -11.88 -30.04 5.48
C LEU A 129 -11.69 -31.15 4.44
N ALA A 130 -10.73 -30.96 3.52
CA ALA A 130 -10.38 -31.98 2.52
C ALA A 130 -9.90 -33.29 3.18
N LYS A 131 -9.04 -33.20 4.19
CA LYS A 131 -8.56 -34.34 4.97
C LYS A 131 -9.69 -35.00 5.74
N LYS A 132 -10.58 -34.20 6.37
CA LYS A 132 -11.72 -34.70 7.18
C LYS A 132 -12.71 -35.49 6.34
N GLU A 133 -12.99 -35.03 5.10
CA GLU A 133 -14.01 -35.68 4.25
C GLU A 133 -13.44 -36.53 3.12
N ARG A 134 -12.12 -36.52 2.92
CA ARG A 134 -11.44 -37.18 1.80
C ARG A 134 -11.98 -36.71 0.44
N LYS A 135 -12.24 -35.40 0.33
CA LYS A 135 -12.72 -34.71 -0.88
C LYS A 135 -11.85 -33.49 -1.16
N PRO A 136 -11.71 -33.06 -2.42
CA PRO A 136 -10.78 -31.99 -2.81
C PRO A 136 -11.36 -30.59 -2.55
N TYR A 137 -11.35 -30.12 -1.31
CA TYR A 137 -11.73 -28.76 -0.95
C TYR A 137 -10.55 -27.80 -1.10
N ARG A 138 -10.82 -26.63 -1.66
CA ARG A 138 -9.86 -25.54 -1.86
C ARG A 138 -10.55 -24.19 -1.99
N LEU A 139 -9.78 -23.11 -2.08
CA LEU A 139 -10.30 -21.82 -2.53
C LEU A 139 -10.68 -21.89 -4.01
N PRO A 140 -11.65 -21.08 -4.49
CA PRO A 140 -11.94 -20.92 -5.91
C PRO A 140 -10.73 -20.32 -6.62
N THR A 141 -10.52 -20.67 -7.89
CA THR A 141 -9.73 -19.80 -8.76
C THR A 141 -10.52 -18.51 -9.02
N GLU A 142 -9.84 -17.45 -9.44
CA GLU A 142 -10.49 -16.21 -9.78
C GLU A 142 -11.57 -16.39 -10.88
N ALA A 143 -11.26 -17.21 -11.88
CA ALA A 143 -12.18 -17.52 -12.98
C ALA A 143 -13.39 -18.34 -12.52
N GLU A 144 -13.21 -19.31 -11.65
CA GLU A 144 -14.33 -20.06 -11.06
C GLU A 144 -15.25 -19.15 -10.26
N TRP A 145 -14.66 -18.21 -9.49
CA TRP A 145 -15.42 -17.26 -8.70
C TRP A 145 -16.27 -16.34 -9.59
N GLU A 146 -15.67 -15.71 -10.64
CA GLU A 146 -16.39 -14.80 -11.53
C GLU A 146 -17.47 -15.53 -12.33
N TYR A 147 -17.18 -16.73 -12.83
CA TYR A 147 -18.14 -17.56 -13.54
C TYR A 147 -19.37 -17.89 -12.67
N ALA A 148 -19.12 -18.29 -11.42
CA ALA A 148 -20.17 -18.61 -10.46
C ALA A 148 -20.96 -17.35 -10.05
N CYS A 149 -20.29 -16.21 -9.86
CA CYS A 149 -20.94 -14.92 -9.57
C CYS A 149 -21.87 -14.49 -10.71
N ARG A 150 -21.42 -14.56 -11.96
CA ARG A 150 -22.20 -14.19 -13.14
C ARG A 150 -23.42 -15.10 -13.35
N ALA A 151 -23.31 -16.38 -13.06
CA ALA A 151 -24.39 -17.37 -13.23
C ALA A 151 -25.10 -17.27 -14.60
N GLY A 152 -24.30 -17.08 -15.66
CA GLY A 152 -24.77 -16.97 -17.05
C GLY A 152 -25.11 -15.55 -17.52
N THR A 153 -25.01 -14.52 -16.68
CA THR A 153 -25.23 -13.14 -17.10
C THR A 153 -23.98 -12.49 -17.70
N THR A 154 -24.18 -11.51 -18.56
CA THR A 154 -23.12 -10.65 -19.15
C THR A 154 -23.17 -9.21 -18.61
N THR A 155 -24.14 -8.90 -17.78
CA THR A 155 -24.35 -7.60 -17.15
C THR A 155 -23.30 -7.32 -16.06
N PRO A 156 -23.14 -6.08 -15.62
CA PRO A 156 -22.23 -5.74 -14.53
C PRO A 156 -22.46 -6.53 -13.24
N TYR A 157 -23.72 -6.83 -12.92
CA TYR A 157 -24.12 -7.64 -11.76
C TYR A 157 -24.98 -8.81 -12.22
N ASN A 158 -25.03 -9.87 -11.44
CA ASN A 158 -25.95 -10.98 -11.72
C ASN A 158 -27.44 -10.57 -11.60
N THR A 159 -27.72 -9.42 -11.01
CA THR A 159 -29.03 -8.80 -10.90
C THR A 159 -29.38 -7.85 -12.06
N GLY A 160 -28.47 -7.61 -13.00
CA GLY A 160 -28.63 -6.70 -14.14
C GLY A 160 -27.61 -5.57 -14.18
N ASP A 161 -28.02 -4.40 -14.69
CA ASP A 161 -27.11 -3.27 -14.92
C ASP A 161 -26.86 -2.42 -13.67
N THR A 162 -27.68 -2.57 -12.64
CA THR A 162 -27.59 -1.80 -11.39
C THR A 162 -27.68 -2.72 -10.18
N LEU A 163 -27.11 -2.28 -9.07
CA LEU A 163 -27.17 -2.97 -7.77
C LEU A 163 -27.77 -2.03 -6.72
N THR A 164 -28.72 -2.55 -5.93
CA THR A 164 -29.40 -1.80 -4.86
C THR A 164 -29.14 -2.40 -3.49
N ALA A 165 -29.39 -1.64 -2.43
CA ALA A 165 -29.21 -2.09 -1.05
C ALA A 165 -30.18 -3.24 -0.64
N GLU A 166 -31.25 -3.46 -1.38
CA GLU A 166 -32.17 -4.60 -1.21
C GLU A 166 -31.65 -5.88 -1.88
N GLN A 167 -30.64 -5.76 -2.72
CA GLN A 167 -30.04 -6.88 -3.47
C GLN A 167 -28.73 -7.34 -2.87
N ALA A 168 -27.99 -6.45 -2.18
CA ALA A 168 -26.67 -6.77 -1.63
C ALA A 168 -26.30 -5.84 -0.46
N ASN A 169 -25.40 -6.29 0.41
CA ASN A 169 -24.84 -5.50 1.50
C ASN A 169 -23.56 -4.78 1.06
N PHE A 170 -23.70 -3.50 0.64
CA PHE A 170 -22.58 -2.66 0.27
C PHE A 170 -22.85 -1.20 0.61
N GLY A 171 -21.82 -0.48 1.06
CA GLY A 171 -21.93 0.92 1.36
C GLY A 171 -22.88 1.22 2.52
N LEU A 172 -23.68 2.28 2.40
CA LEU A 172 -24.65 2.66 3.43
C LEU A 172 -25.87 1.74 3.36
N THR A 173 -26.24 1.16 4.51
CA THR A 173 -27.58 0.58 4.68
C THR A 173 -28.64 1.67 4.48
N PRO A 174 -29.88 1.34 4.08
CA PRO A 174 -30.96 2.32 3.88
C PRO A 174 -31.19 3.25 5.07
N ASP A 175 -30.93 2.78 6.29
CA ASP A 175 -31.05 3.56 7.53
C ASP A 175 -29.78 4.38 7.88
N LYS A 176 -28.73 4.34 7.02
CA LYS A 176 -27.42 4.98 7.22
C LYS A 176 -26.71 4.64 8.52
N LYS A 177 -27.09 3.57 9.22
CA LYS A 177 -26.66 3.27 10.60
C LYS A 177 -25.71 2.08 10.72
N ARG A 178 -25.59 1.21 9.70
CA ARG A 178 -24.78 0.00 9.82
C ARG A 178 -23.84 -0.18 8.64
N ILE A 179 -22.57 0.02 8.92
CA ILE A 179 -21.47 -0.37 8.03
C ILE A 179 -20.84 -1.62 8.65
N THR A 180 -21.43 -2.79 8.39
CA THR A 180 -20.98 -4.07 8.96
C THR A 180 -21.41 -5.22 8.06
N ALA A 181 -20.69 -6.35 8.12
CA ALA A 181 -21.14 -7.58 7.53
C ALA A 181 -22.44 -8.06 8.20
N VAL A 182 -23.28 -8.75 7.44
CA VAL A 182 -24.55 -9.35 7.89
C VAL A 182 -24.50 -10.86 7.73
N ALA A 183 -25.43 -11.57 8.40
CA ALA A 183 -25.54 -13.02 8.28
C ALA A 183 -25.66 -13.45 6.80
N VAL A 184 -24.92 -14.50 6.44
CA VAL A 184 -24.87 -15.00 5.05
C VAL A 184 -26.23 -15.50 4.57
N GLY A 185 -26.50 -15.40 3.26
CA GLY A 185 -27.73 -15.90 2.66
C GLY A 185 -28.96 -15.03 2.91
N GLY A 186 -28.77 -13.80 3.40
CA GLY A 186 -29.87 -12.86 3.67
C GLY A 186 -30.48 -12.23 2.42
N TYR A 187 -29.76 -12.19 1.32
CA TYR A 187 -30.19 -11.67 0.04
C TYR A 187 -30.57 -12.78 -0.93
N LYS A 188 -31.32 -12.44 -2.00
CA LYS A 188 -31.70 -13.43 -3.01
C LYS A 188 -30.48 -14.01 -3.70
N PRO A 189 -30.44 -15.35 -3.91
CA PRO A 189 -29.35 -15.95 -4.66
C PRO A 189 -29.38 -15.57 -6.14
N ASN A 190 -28.24 -15.74 -6.80
CA ASN A 190 -28.20 -15.69 -8.27
C ASN A 190 -28.90 -16.93 -8.89
N ALA A 191 -28.94 -16.99 -10.23
CA ALA A 191 -29.64 -18.06 -10.96
C ALA A 191 -29.11 -19.47 -10.67
N TRP A 192 -27.90 -19.61 -10.12
CA TRP A 192 -27.30 -20.88 -9.77
C TRP A 192 -27.36 -21.20 -8.27
N GLY A 193 -27.98 -20.34 -7.47
CA GLY A 193 -28.16 -20.57 -6.03
C GLY A 193 -27.05 -20.04 -5.13
N LEU A 194 -26.19 -19.12 -5.64
CA LEU A 194 -25.16 -18.48 -4.83
C LEU A 194 -25.66 -17.15 -4.28
N HIS A 195 -25.41 -16.94 -2.99
CA HIS A 195 -25.72 -15.71 -2.25
C HIS A 195 -24.47 -14.85 -2.08
N ASP A 196 -24.66 -13.58 -1.80
CA ASP A 196 -23.69 -12.62 -1.31
C ASP A 196 -22.43 -12.47 -2.18
N THR A 197 -22.55 -12.76 -3.50
CA THR A 197 -21.46 -12.57 -4.47
C THR A 197 -21.22 -11.11 -4.86
N HIS A 198 -22.03 -10.19 -4.34
CA HIS A 198 -21.90 -8.74 -4.48
C HIS A 198 -21.98 -8.12 -3.09
N GLY A 199 -20.87 -7.66 -2.53
CA GLY A 199 -20.80 -7.05 -1.21
C GLY A 199 -20.65 -8.06 -0.08
N ASN A 200 -21.13 -7.75 1.10
CA ASN A 200 -20.98 -8.42 2.38
C ASN A 200 -19.51 -8.52 2.81
N VAL A 201 -18.74 -9.53 2.41
CA VAL A 201 -17.29 -9.54 2.60
C VAL A 201 -16.56 -9.89 1.31
N ALA A 202 -15.39 -9.31 1.10
CA ALA A 202 -14.51 -9.68 0.00
C ALA A 202 -14.02 -11.13 0.21
N GLU A 203 -13.83 -11.87 -0.87
CA GLU A 203 -13.55 -13.29 -0.79
C GLU A 203 -12.20 -13.65 -1.38
N TRP A 204 -11.36 -14.32 -0.58
CA TRP A 204 -10.09 -14.84 -1.05
C TRP A 204 -10.25 -15.82 -2.20
N CYS A 205 -9.50 -15.58 -3.29
CA CYS A 205 -9.27 -16.54 -4.36
C CYS A 205 -7.88 -17.17 -4.26
N PHE A 206 -7.69 -18.28 -4.97
CA PHE A 206 -6.40 -18.98 -4.99
C PHE A 206 -5.30 -18.17 -5.69
N ASP A 207 -5.66 -17.42 -6.70
CA ASP A 207 -4.77 -16.80 -7.68
C ASP A 207 -3.90 -15.69 -7.07
N TRP A 208 -2.65 -15.60 -7.56
CA TRP A 208 -1.89 -14.37 -7.44
C TRP A 208 -2.45 -13.32 -8.39
N TYR A 209 -2.60 -12.12 -7.87
CA TYR A 209 -3.05 -10.98 -8.66
C TYR A 209 -2.00 -10.61 -9.72
N GLY A 210 -2.49 -10.27 -10.92
CA GLY A 210 -1.68 -9.74 -12.00
C GLY A 210 -2.55 -9.35 -13.21
N PRO A 211 -1.96 -8.67 -14.21
CA PRO A 211 -2.68 -8.29 -15.42
C PRO A 211 -3.28 -9.50 -16.13
N TYR A 212 -4.45 -9.33 -16.73
CA TYR A 212 -5.00 -10.32 -17.64
C TYR A 212 -4.18 -10.39 -18.94
N GLU A 213 -4.20 -11.54 -19.56
CA GLU A 213 -3.60 -11.76 -20.88
C GLU A 213 -4.67 -11.71 -21.97
N VAL A 214 -4.27 -11.27 -23.15
CA VAL A 214 -5.12 -11.30 -24.34
C VAL A 214 -5.29 -12.76 -24.82
N GLY A 215 -6.51 -13.13 -25.20
CA GLY A 215 -6.81 -14.43 -25.80
C GLY A 215 -7.59 -15.37 -24.88
N GLU A 216 -8.01 -16.51 -25.47
CA GLU A 216 -8.80 -17.51 -24.76
C GLU A 216 -7.94 -18.28 -23.74
N GLN A 217 -8.53 -18.58 -22.58
CA GLN A 217 -7.90 -19.37 -21.52
C GLN A 217 -8.77 -20.56 -21.13
N THR A 218 -8.15 -21.69 -20.82
CA THR A 218 -8.85 -22.86 -20.29
C THR A 218 -8.37 -23.14 -18.87
N ASP A 219 -9.32 -23.21 -17.94
CA ASP A 219 -9.08 -23.48 -16.52
C ASP A 219 -7.93 -22.63 -15.92
N PRO A 220 -7.94 -21.29 -16.06
CA PRO A 220 -6.82 -20.47 -15.58
C PRO A 220 -6.70 -20.52 -14.06
N VAL A 221 -5.45 -20.41 -13.58
CA VAL A 221 -5.07 -20.43 -12.16
C VAL A 221 -4.23 -19.21 -11.76
N GLY A 222 -4.33 -18.14 -12.53
CA GLY A 222 -3.61 -16.90 -12.31
C GLY A 222 -2.12 -16.99 -12.63
N ARG A 223 -1.33 -16.12 -12.00
CA ARG A 223 0.11 -16.04 -12.20
C ARG A 223 0.88 -16.94 -11.24
N ALA A 224 2.12 -17.28 -11.61
CA ALA A 224 2.98 -18.17 -10.82
C ALA A 224 3.39 -17.56 -9.47
N ASP A 225 3.51 -16.24 -9.40
CA ASP A 225 3.82 -15.48 -8.20
C ASP A 225 3.32 -14.03 -8.30
N GLY A 226 3.25 -13.32 -7.17
CA GLY A 226 2.82 -11.94 -7.08
C GLY A 226 2.98 -11.40 -5.65
N TRP A 227 2.57 -10.18 -5.41
CA TRP A 227 2.60 -9.56 -4.06
C TRP A 227 1.24 -9.52 -3.38
N ALA A 228 0.14 -9.74 -4.11
CA ALA A 228 -1.21 -9.78 -3.58
C ALA A 228 -1.95 -11.01 -4.10
N LYS A 229 -2.83 -11.56 -3.30
CA LYS A 229 -3.82 -12.56 -3.70
C LYS A 229 -5.07 -11.86 -4.18
N VAL A 230 -5.73 -12.43 -5.18
CA VAL A 230 -7.00 -11.91 -5.66
C VAL A 230 -8.06 -12.02 -4.59
N THR A 231 -8.84 -10.95 -4.42
CA THR A 231 -10.13 -10.97 -3.72
C THR A 231 -11.22 -10.47 -4.65
N ARG A 232 -12.45 -10.96 -4.43
CA ARG A 232 -13.60 -10.70 -5.29
C ARG A 232 -14.83 -10.33 -4.48
N GLY A 233 -15.83 -9.71 -5.15
CA GLY A 233 -17.13 -9.42 -4.57
C GLY A 233 -17.26 -8.08 -3.86
N TRP A 234 -16.14 -7.44 -3.48
CA TRP A 234 -16.13 -6.29 -2.57
C TRP A 234 -16.73 -6.62 -1.19
N SER A 235 -17.03 -5.60 -0.39
CA SER A 235 -17.51 -5.78 0.98
C SER A 235 -18.61 -4.79 1.35
N TYR A 236 -19.06 -4.86 2.60
CA TYR A 236 -20.02 -3.92 3.19
C TYR A 236 -19.49 -2.48 3.28
N LEU A 237 -18.18 -2.23 3.07
CA LEU A 237 -17.62 -0.88 3.21
C LEU A 237 -18.19 0.09 2.18
N PRO A 238 -18.43 1.35 2.57
CA PRO A 238 -18.72 2.41 1.62
C PRO A 238 -17.48 2.66 0.76
N ALA A 239 -17.69 3.14 -0.45
CA ALA A 239 -16.60 3.76 -1.19
C ALA A 239 -16.33 5.15 -0.62
N SER A 240 -15.07 5.50 -0.44
CA SER A 240 -14.65 6.88 -0.14
C SER A 240 -14.91 7.85 -1.28
N HIS A 241 -15.53 7.39 -2.37
CA HIS A 241 -15.56 8.04 -3.66
C HIS A 241 -16.95 8.43 -4.16
N LYS A 242 -16.99 9.49 -4.99
CA LYS A 242 -18.18 9.94 -5.74
C LYS A 242 -18.78 8.89 -6.68
N LEU A 243 -18.01 7.84 -7.02
CA LEU A 243 -18.44 6.76 -7.91
C LEU A 243 -19.34 5.72 -7.24
N GLY A 244 -19.46 5.74 -5.91
CA GLY A 244 -20.31 4.84 -5.14
C GLY A 244 -19.77 3.41 -5.00
N ALA A 245 -20.12 2.74 -3.90
CA ALA A 245 -19.64 1.40 -3.56
C ALA A 245 -20.08 0.31 -4.54
N ALA A 246 -21.23 0.48 -5.20
CA ALA A 246 -21.74 -0.48 -6.18
C ALA A 246 -20.73 -0.78 -7.30
N ARG A 247 -19.94 0.22 -7.74
CA ARG A 247 -18.92 0.03 -8.77
C ARG A 247 -17.96 -1.11 -8.45
N TYR A 248 -17.60 -1.26 -7.18
CA TYR A 248 -16.65 -2.27 -6.72
C TYR A 248 -17.29 -3.65 -6.50
N CYS A 249 -18.62 -3.73 -6.51
CA CYS A 249 -19.35 -5.00 -6.39
C CYS A 249 -19.63 -5.67 -7.74
N ARG A 250 -19.18 -5.13 -8.88
CA ARG A 250 -19.42 -5.73 -10.21
C ARG A 250 -18.79 -7.12 -10.31
N SER A 251 -19.41 -8.01 -11.10
CA SER A 251 -18.88 -9.37 -11.30
C SER A 251 -17.45 -9.38 -11.83
N ALA A 252 -17.08 -8.41 -12.67
CA ALA A 252 -15.72 -8.29 -13.23
C ALA A 252 -14.73 -7.64 -12.27
N ASN A 253 -15.21 -6.91 -11.23
CA ASN A 253 -14.32 -6.17 -10.35
C ASN A 253 -13.33 -7.08 -9.60
N ARG A 254 -12.09 -6.66 -9.58
CA ARG A 254 -10.96 -7.36 -8.97
C ARG A 254 -10.35 -6.50 -7.89
N SER A 255 -9.94 -7.12 -6.79
CA SER A 255 -9.13 -6.47 -5.78
C SER A 255 -7.96 -7.35 -5.39
N GLY A 256 -6.93 -6.76 -4.81
CA GLY A 256 -5.78 -7.52 -4.33
C GLY A 256 -5.48 -7.22 -2.87
N HIS A 257 -5.36 -8.25 -2.05
CA HIS A 257 -4.96 -8.10 -0.66
C HIS A 257 -3.68 -8.87 -0.37
N PHE A 258 -2.88 -8.39 0.59
CA PHE A 258 -1.67 -9.12 0.98
C PHE A 258 -2.06 -10.43 1.66
N PRO A 259 -1.35 -11.54 1.36
CA PRO A 259 -1.72 -12.86 1.89
C PRO A 259 -1.73 -12.95 3.42
N ASP A 260 -0.98 -12.10 4.11
CA ASP A 260 -0.85 -12.02 5.56
C ASP A 260 -1.74 -10.95 6.23
N ASP A 261 -2.54 -10.21 5.44
CA ASP A 261 -3.47 -9.19 5.95
C ASP A 261 -4.77 -9.82 6.45
N ALA A 262 -4.82 -10.15 7.72
CA ALA A 262 -6.04 -10.56 8.40
C ALA A 262 -6.86 -9.32 8.77
N ASN A 263 -7.91 -9.02 8.01
CA ASN A 263 -8.71 -7.82 8.16
C ASN A 263 -10.21 -8.12 8.29
N ARG A 264 -10.98 -7.12 8.74
CA ARG A 264 -12.41 -7.26 9.03
C ARG A 264 -13.33 -7.26 7.82
N VAL A 265 -12.81 -7.10 6.60
CA VAL A 265 -13.61 -7.00 5.38
C VAL A 265 -13.44 -8.20 4.44
N THR A 266 -12.49 -9.10 4.74
CA THR A 266 -12.16 -10.23 3.88
C THR A 266 -12.44 -11.55 4.57
N GLY A 267 -13.26 -12.36 3.92
CA GLY A 267 -13.55 -13.75 4.24
C GLY A 267 -13.24 -14.65 3.05
N PHE A 268 -13.97 -15.75 2.89
CA PHE A 268 -13.81 -16.66 1.76
C PHE A 268 -14.99 -17.60 1.60
N ARG A 269 -15.15 -18.17 0.40
CA ARG A 269 -15.98 -19.37 0.15
C ARG A 269 -15.11 -20.52 -0.33
N VAL A 270 -15.62 -21.75 -0.22
CA VAL A 270 -14.90 -22.96 -0.62
C VAL A 270 -15.38 -23.48 -1.96
N VAL A 271 -14.49 -24.11 -2.69
CA VAL A 271 -14.78 -24.96 -3.85
C VAL A 271 -14.43 -26.41 -3.50
N MET A 272 -15.22 -27.36 -3.99
CA MET A 272 -14.91 -28.78 -3.95
C MET A 272 -14.72 -29.26 -5.38
N ALA A 273 -13.49 -29.33 -5.79
CA ALA A 273 -12.97 -29.86 -7.06
C ALA A 273 -11.45 -29.97 -6.98
N GLU A 274 -10.85 -30.86 -7.78
CA GLU A 274 -9.40 -30.89 -7.97
C GLU A 274 -8.91 -29.53 -8.52
N MET A 275 -7.70 -29.13 -8.12
CA MET A 275 -7.06 -27.95 -8.71
C MET A 275 -6.86 -28.19 -10.20
N PRO A 276 -7.16 -27.22 -11.07
CA PRO A 276 -6.84 -27.32 -12.47
C PRO A 276 -5.35 -27.62 -12.70
N ALA A 277 -5.06 -28.47 -13.68
CA ALA A 277 -3.68 -28.82 -14.03
C ALA A 277 -3.01 -27.79 -14.95
N THR A 278 -3.69 -26.69 -15.22
CA THR A 278 -3.19 -25.59 -16.07
C THR A 278 -1.96 -24.96 -15.44
N LYS A 279 -0.93 -24.74 -16.25
CA LYS A 279 0.28 -24.06 -15.80
C LYS A 279 -0.04 -22.58 -15.53
N PRO A 280 0.35 -22.05 -14.36
CA PRO A 280 0.19 -20.62 -14.08
C PRO A 280 0.88 -19.74 -15.12
N LEU A 281 0.32 -18.56 -15.37
CA LEU A 281 0.96 -17.55 -16.20
C LEU A 281 2.29 -17.10 -15.60
N PRO A 282 3.26 -16.66 -16.41
CA PRO A 282 4.52 -16.12 -15.92
C PRO A 282 4.29 -14.95 -14.95
N VAL A 283 5.26 -14.70 -14.09
CA VAL A 283 5.29 -13.49 -13.26
C VAL A 283 5.30 -12.27 -14.18
N ALA A 284 4.56 -11.21 -13.80
CA ALA A 284 4.55 -9.98 -14.57
C ALA A 284 5.96 -9.37 -14.67
N GLU A 285 6.27 -8.75 -15.80
CA GLU A 285 7.56 -8.10 -15.99
C GLU A 285 7.76 -6.94 -14.98
N PRO A 286 8.98 -6.78 -14.46
CA PRO A 286 9.27 -5.68 -13.54
C PRO A 286 9.12 -4.32 -14.26
N PRO A 287 8.68 -3.27 -13.53
CA PRO A 287 8.59 -1.91 -14.05
C PRO A 287 9.93 -1.36 -14.54
N LEU A 288 9.92 -0.35 -15.41
CA LEU A 288 11.12 0.25 -16.01
C LEU A 288 12.13 0.72 -14.96
N ASN A 289 11.67 1.33 -13.86
CA ASN A 289 12.55 1.80 -12.79
C ASN A 289 13.29 0.67 -12.04
N GLN A 290 12.94 -0.59 -12.27
CA GLN A 290 13.56 -1.79 -11.68
C GLN A 290 14.44 -2.57 -12.68
N ARG A 291 14.40 -2.20 -13.97
CA ARG A 291 15.18 -2.88 -15.01
C ARG A 291 16.60 -2.30 -15.10
N ASP A 292 17.55 -3.11 -15.50
CA ASP A 292 18.94 -2.72 -15.80
C ASP A 292 19.66 -1.99 -14.65
N VAL A 293 19.28 -2.28 -13.41
CA VAL A 293 19.90 -1.68 -12.22
C VAL A 293 21.28 -2.30 -12.01
N LYS A 294 22.31 -1.48 -12.18
CA LYS A 294 23.70 -1.93 -11.98
C LYS A 294 23.96 -2.18 -10.48
N GLN A 295 24.74 -3.21 -10.20
CA GLN A 295 25.11 -3.58 -8.82
C GLN A 295 26.55 -3.16 -8.47
N THR A 296 27.07 -2.16 -9.17
CA THR A 296 28.37 -1.55 -8.86
C THR A 296 28.25 -0.58 -7.71
N PRO A 297 29.25 -0.45 -6.83
CA PRO A 297 29.22 0.56 -5.76
C PRO A 297 29.04 1.99 -6.30
N ALA A 298 28.39 2.84 -5.51
CA ALA A 298 28.18 4.23 -5.86
C ALA A 298 29.52 4.94 -6.18
N PRO A 299 29.58 5.73 -7.27
CA PRO A 299 30.73 6.57 -7.53
C PRO A 299 30.86 7.60 -6.39
N LYS A 300 32.10 7.80 -5.93
CA LYS A 300 32.41 8.84 -4.92
C LYS A 300 32.64 10.20 -5.58
N ASP A 301 32.86 10.20 -6.87
CA ASP A 301 33.10 11.43 -7.63
C ASP A 301 31.82 12.26 -7.73
N GLY A 302 31.97 13.57 -7.53
CA GLY A 302 30.86 14.51 -7.52
C GLY A 302 31.37 15.96 -7.53
N PRO A 303 30.48 16.93 -7.37
CA PRO A 303 30.87 18.34 -7.24
C PRO A 303 31.85 18.50 -6.08
N ALA A 304 32.89 19.31 -6.27
CA ALA A 304 33.88 19.57 -5.23
C ALA A 304 33.18 20.03 -3.94
N ALA A 305 33.42 19.32 -2.84
CA ALA A 305 32.75 19.58 -1.55
C ALA A 305 33.02 21.01 -1.01
N THR A 306 34.12 21.64 -1.44
CA THR A 306 34.52 22.99 -1.05
C THR A 306 33.95 24.10 -1.93
N LYS A 307 33.28 23.76 -3.05
CA LYS A 307 32.67 24.74 -3.97
C LYS A 307 31.15 24.61 -3.90
N PRO A 308 30.44 25.75 -3.89
CA PRO A 308 28.99 25.74 -3.94
C PRO A 308 28.48 25.01 -5.19
N TYR A 309 27.54 24.09 -5.03
CA TYR A 309 26.89 23.38 -6.11
C TYR A 309 25.37 23.44 -5.93
N PHE A 310 24.66 23.82 -6.97
CA PHE A 310 23.21 23.79 -7.07
C PHE A 310 22.79 23.42 -8.50
N ALA A 311 21.84 22.52 -8.63
CA ALA A 311 21.24 22.12 -9.90
C ALA A 311 19.73 21.90 -9.76
N ASP A 312 18.97 22.33 -10.74
CA ASP A 312 17.57 21.96 -10.92
C ASP A 312 17.51 20.67 -11.77
N LEU A 313 17.14 19.57 -11.12
CA LEU A 313 16.99 18.24 -11.74
C LEU A 313 15.53 17.90 -12.07
N THR A 314 14.66 18.88 -12.15
CA THR A 314 13.22 18.69 -12.38
C THR A 314 12.89 18.10 -13.75
N LYS A 315 13.72 18.36 -14.76
CA LYS A 315 13.48 17.90 -16.14
C LYS A 315 13.48 16.35 -16.19
N GLY A 316 12.38 15.78 -16.67
CA GLY A 316 12.20 14.33 -16.79
C GLY A 316 11.36 13.70 -15.67
N LEU A 317 11.04 14.44 -14.59
CA LEU A 317 10.14 13.96 -13.53
C LEU A 317 8.65 14.13 -13.86
N SER A 318 8.33 14.80 -14.97
CA SER A 318 6.94 14.96 -15.39
C SER A 318 6.44 13.70 -16.07
N VAL A 319 5.30 13.20 -15.63
CA VAL A 319 4.59 12.12 -16.31
C VAL A 319 4.10 12.63 -17.68
N PRO A 320 4.43 11.97 -18.80
CA PRO A 320 3.96 12.37 -20.12
C PRO A 320 2.43 12.41 -20.17
N LYS A 321 1.87 13.48 -20.79
CA LYS A 321 0.41 13.72 -20.81
C LYS A 321 -0.38 12.77 -21.69
N ASP A 322 0.30 12.13 -22.62
CA ASP A 322 -0.23 11.20 -23.61
C ASP A 322 -0.17 9.73 -23.18
N LEU A 323 0.31 9.47 -21.96
CA LEU A 323 0.31 8.12 -21.38
C LEU A 323 -0.92 7.93 -20.48
N TRP A 324 -1.52 6.78 -20.58
CA TRP A 324 -2.66 6.33 -19.78
C TRP A 324 -2.20 5.20 -18.85
N GLY A 325 -2.85 5.07 -17.71
CA GLY A 325 -2.54 3.98 -16.82
C GLY A 325 -2.60 4.36 -15.35
N PRO A 326 -2.38 3.44 -14.41
CA PRO A 326 -2.51 3.67 -12.98
C PRO A 326 -1.58 4.74 -12.43
N ILE A 327 -0.48 5.04 -13.16
CA ILE A 327 0.52 6.04 -12.73
C ILE A 327 0.30 7.44 -13.30
N TYR A 328 -0.74 7.64 -14.10
CA TYR A 328 -0.95 8.89 -14.82
C TYR A 328 -2.13 9.69 -14.28
N GLY A 329 -2.35 9.57 -12.96
CA GLY A 329 -3.30 10.41 -12.24
C GLY A 329 -2.99 11.90 -12.40
N ALA A 330 -4.01 12.73 -12.36
CA ALA A 330 -3.85 14.19 -12.42
C ALA A 330 -3.18 14.76 -11.16
N TRP A 331 -3.19 13.99 -10.07
CA TRP A 331 -2.67 14.37 -8.76
C TRP A 331 -1.42 13.57 -8.43
N ASN A 332 -0.26 14.24 -8.37
CA ASN A 332 1.02 13.66 -7.99
C ASN A 332 1.50 14.30 -6.70
N HIS A 333 1.61 13.53 -5.63
CA HIS A 333 1.82 14.09 -4.30
C HIS A 333 2.67 13.18 -3.40
N PHE A 334 2.99 13.65 -2.17
CA PHE A 334 3.72 12.92 -1.12
C PHE A 334 4.93 12.15 -1.64
N SER A 335 5.94 12.88 -2.12
CA SER A 335 7.12 12.29 -2.72
C SER A 335 8.17 11.92 -1.69
N THR A 336 8.99 10.93 -2.05
CA THR A 336 10.14 10.48 -1.28
C THR A 336 11.32 10.22 -2.21
N VAL A 337 12.54 10.40 -1.70
CA VAL A 337 13.78 10.19 -2.44
C VAL A 337 14.78 9.42 -1.60
N VAL A 338 15.53 8.53 -2.24
CA VAL A 338 16.65 7.82 -1.62
C VAL A 338 17.82 7.72 -2.60
N VAL A 339 19.05 7.73 -2.07
CA VAL A 339 20.25 7.36 -2.82
C VAL A 339 20.52 5.88 -2.56
N CYS A 340 20.53 5.07 -3.60
CA CYS A 340 20.75 3.64 -3.55
C CYS A 340 22.25 3.31 -3.33
N PRO A 341 22.60 2.12 -2.86
CA PRO A 341 24.01 1.71 -2.67
C PRO A 341 24.86 1.77 -3.93
N ASN A 342 24.25 1.61 -5.12
CA ASN A 342 24.92 1.75 -6.41
C ASN A 342 25.07 3.21 -6.88
N GLY A 343 24.56 4.19 -6.11
CA GLY A 343 24.60 5.62 -6.43
C GLY A 343 23.44 6.14 -7.26
N ASP A 344 22.53 5.28 -7.70
CA ASP A 344 21.28 5.74 -8.33
C ASP A 344 20.44 6.53 -7.33
N VAL A 345 19.74 7.55 -7.81
CA VAL A 345 18.72 8.25 -7.03
C VAL A 345 17.35 7.74 -7.44
N LEU A 346 16.61 7.19 -6.50
CA LEU A 346 15.25 6.70 -6.71
C LEU A 346 14.26 7.70 -6.11
N ALA A 347 13.44 8.30 -6.96
CA ALA A 347 12.34 9.20 -6.59
C ALA A 347 11.02 8.45 -6.72
N VAL A 348 10.17 8.51 -5.70
CA VAL A 348 8.85 7.87 -5.65
C VAL A 348 7.82 8.86 -5.18
N TRP A 349 6.61 8.80 -5.71
CA TRP A 349 5.47 9.60 -5.28
C TRP A 349 4.18 8.82 -5.53
N TYR A 350 3.11 9.14 -4.81
CA TYR A 350 1.82 8.59 -5.19
C TYR A 350 1.14 9.42 -6.28
N THR A 351 0.32 8.77 -7.07
CA THR A 351 -0.43 9.34 -8.18
C THR A 351 -1.85 8.79 -8.18
N CYS A 352 -2.84 9.66 -8.43
CA CYS A 352 -4.25 9.32 -8.41
C CYS A 352 -5.08 10.35 -9.16
N THR A 353 -6.31 10.03 -9.47
CA THR A 353 -7.32 11.00 -9.95
C THR A 353 -7.91 11.77 -8.78
N GLN A 354 -8.04 11.11 -7.63
CA GLN A 354 -8.48 11.68 -6.36
C GLN A 354 -7.66 11.06 -5.22
N GLU A 355 -7.23 11.88 -4.28
CA GLU A 355 -6.30 11.50 -3.21
C GLU A 355 -6.85 10.37 -2.31
N GLU A 356 -8.16 10.31 -2.11
CA GLU A 356 -8.83 9.26 -1.35
C GLU A 356 -9.25 8.07 -2.23
N GLY A 357 -8.83 8.07 -3.51
CA GLY A 357 -9.23 7.06 -4.48
C GLY A 357 -8.58 5.71 -4.27
N ARG A 358 -9.31 4.65 -4.58
CA ARG A 358 -8.80 3.27 -4.53
C ARG A 358 -7.83 2.95 -5.67
N GLU A 359 -7.81 3.77 -6.71
CA GLU A 359 -6.83 3.74 -7.80
C GLU A 359 -5.51 4.42 -7.46
N CYS A 360 -5.35 4.95 -6.24
CA CYS A 360 -4.12 5.57 -5.80
C CYS A 360 -2.99 4.53 -5.78
N SER A 361 -1.96 4.78 -6.58
CA SER A 361 -0.78 3.94 -6.73
C SER A 361 0.49 4.79 -6.67
N GLN A 362 1.66 4.16 -6.76
CA GLN A 362 2.93 4.86 -6.68
C GLN A 362 3.69 4.76 -7.99
N ALA A 363 4.19 5.89 -8.45
CA ALA A 363 5.08 6.04 -9.58
C ALA A 363 6.52 6.26 -9.10
N ALA A 364 7.48 5.87 -9.92
CA ALA A 364 8.90 6.13 -9.68
C ALA A 364 9.64 6.58 -10.93
N CYS A 365 10.66 7.38 -10.68
CA CYS A 365 11.74 7.71 -11.60
C CYS A 365 13.08 7.33 -10.99
N ARG A 366 14.03 6.92 -11.83
CA ARG A 366 15.40 6.66 -11.42
C ARG A 366 16.36 7.58 -12.17
N LEU A 367 17.22 8.27 -11.42
CA LEU A 367 18.39 8.96 -11.96
C LEU A 367 19.57 8.01 -11.81
N ARG A 368 20.05 7.46 -12.91
CA ARG A 368 21.16 6.50 -12.92
C ARG A 368 22.45 7.17 -12.49
N ALA A 369 23.28 6.46 -11.71
CA ALA A 369 24.58 6.98 -11.28
C ALA A 369 25.43 7.45 -12.47
N GLY A 370 25.88 8.71 -12.44
CA GLY A 370 26.62 9.35 -13.53
C GLY A 370 25.76 9.92 -14.67
N SER A 371 24.43 9.81 -14.60
CA SER A 371 23.51 10.41 -15.55
C SER A 371 23.03 11.78 -15.05
N ASP A 372 22.72 12.67 -15.99
CA ASP A 372 22.03 13.95 -15.75
C ASP A 372 20.53 13.89 -16.11
N LYS A 373 20.03 12.69 -16.49
CA LYS A 373 18.66 12.48 -16.95
C LYS A 373 17.99 11.38 -16.15
N TRP A 374 16.75 11.66 -15.75
CA TRP A 374 15.86 10.66 -15.16
C TRP A 374 15.37 9.67 -16.22
N ASP A 375 15.17 8.43 -15.82
CA ASP A 375 14.38 7.47 -16.59
C ASP A 375 12.94 8.00 -16.76
N VAL A 376 12.21 7.43 -17.70
CA VAL A 376 10.78 7.75 -17.83
C VAL A 376 10.04 7.27 -16.58
N PRO A 377 9.13 8.09 -15.98
CA PRO A 377 8.30 7.64 -14.88
C PRO A 377 7.57 6.34 -15.22
N SER A 378 7.58 5.40 -14.29
CA SER A 378 6.92 4.12 -14.45
C SER A 378 6.24 3.69 -13.15
N PHE A 379 5.34 2.72 -13.23
CA PHE A 379 4.71 2.13 -12.06
C PHE A 379 5.76 1.63 -11.07
N PHE A 380 5.60 1.93 -9.81
CA PHE A 380 6.49 1.47 -8.75
C PHE A 380 5.83 0.43 -7.87
N PHE A 381 4.66 0.76 -7.35
CA PHE A 381 3.89 -0.12 -6.49
C PHE A 381 2.44 0.36 -6.36
N GLY A 382 1.54 -0.58 -6.18
CA GLY A 382 0.15 -0.34 -5.88
C GLY A 382 -0.54 -1.65 -5.57
N THR A 383 -1.48 -1.62 -4.65
CA THR A 383 -2.35 -2.75 -4.38
C THR A 383 -3.64 -2.50 -5.14
N PRO A 384 -4.03 -3.43 -6.01
CA PRO A 384 -5.21 -3.25 -6.84
C PRO A 384 -6.45 -2.97 -6.03
N ASP A 385 -7.20 -1.98 -6.46
CA ASP A 385 -8.45 -1.57 -5.85
C ASP A 385 -8.32 -1.19 -4.35
N CYS A 386 -7.12 -0.71 -3.98
CA CYS A 386 -6.80 -0.18 -2.67
C CYS A 386 -6.06 1.14 -2.82
N ASN A 387 -6.30 2.07 -1.92
CA ASN A 387 -5.50 3.29 -1.85
C ASN A 387 -4.10 2.95 -1.32
N THR A 388 -3.08 3.13 -2.15
CA THR A 388 -1.66 2.91 -1.78
C THR A 388 -0.92 4.24 -1.78
N HIS A 389 -0.86 4.90 -0.64
CA HIS A 389 -0.31 6.25 -0.50
C HIS A 389 0.88 6.33 0.47
N ALA A 390 1.30 7.56 0.79
CA ALA A 390 2.34 7.93 1.74
C ALA A 390 3.65 7.13 1.61
N PRO A 391 4.30 7.07 0.42
CA PRO A 391 5.57 6.39 0.28
C PRO A 391 6.67 7.08 1.10
N VAL A 392 7.45 6.29 1.85
CA VAL A 392 8.70 6.72 2.48
C VAL A 392 9.80 5.75 2.11
N LEU A 393 10.89 6.24 1.55
CA LEU A 393 12.08 5.47 1.24
C LEU A 393 13.17 5.73 2.27
N LEU A 394 13.90 4.69 2.64
CA LEU A 394 15.06 4.76 3.52
C LEU A 394 16.16 3.84 2.99
N SER A 395 17.43 4.27 3.09
CA SER A 395 18.59 3.42 2.87
C SER A 395 19.42 3.30 4.16
N ASP A 396 19.84 2.08 4.49
CA ASP A 396 20.82 1.81 5.55
C ASP A 396 22.26 1.70 5.00
N GLY A 397 22.46 2.05 3.72
CA GLY A 397 23.71 1.91 2.99
C GLY A 397 23.92 0.53 2.35
N LYS A 398 23.08 -0.44 2.65
CA LYS A 398 23.08 -1.79 2.07
C LYS A 398 21.73 -2.16 1.47
N ARG A 399 20.66 -1.79 2.15
CA ARG A 399 19.26 -2.08 1.79
C ARG A 399 18.49 -0.81 1.56
N GLN A 400 17.44 -0.91 0.76
CA GLN A 400 16.38 0.08 0.68
C GLN A 400 15.13 -0.47 1.33
N TYR A 401 14.52 0.34 2.16
CA TYR A 401 13.23 0.09 2.78
C TYR A 401 12.21 1.02 2.13
N HIS A 402 11.09 0.46 1.73
CA HIS A 402 9.95 1.19 1.22
C HIS A 402 8.79 1.00 2.19
N PHE A 403 8.42 2.05 2.90
CA PHE A 403 7.25 2.13 3.75
C PHE A 403 6.13 2.79 2.97
N PHE A 404 4.91 2.36 3.21
CA PHE A 404 3.73 2.91 2.56
C PHE A 404 2.48 2.52 3.32
N THR A 405 1.38 3.19 3.02
CA THR A 405 0.07 2.89 3.58
C THR A 405 -0.80 2.18 2.55
N GLN A 406 -1.57 1.20 3.00
CA GLN A 406 -2.63 0.57 2.22
C GLN A 406 -3.97 0.75 2.93
N SER A 407 -4.96 1.29 2.23
CA SER A 407 -6.30 1.50 2.75
C SER A 407 -7.36 0.98 1.77
N PHE A 408 -8.49 0.50 2.31
CA PHE A 408 -9.65 0.10 1.50
C PHE A 408 -10.61 1.26 1.23
N ALA A 409 -10.56 2.31 2.05
CA ALA A 409 -11.51 3.41 2.00
C ALA A 409 -10.85 4.75 2.39
N GLY A 410 -10.15 5.38 1.46
CA GLY A 410 -9.54 6.69 1.69
C GLY A 410 -8.36 6.64 2.66
N TRP A 411 -8.33 7.56 3.61
CA TRP A 411 -7.27 7.66 4.61
C TRP A 411 -7.58 6.93 5.92
N ASP A 412 -8.83 6.53 6.09
CA ASP A 412 -9.26 5.70 7.21
C ASP A 412 -9.06 4.23 6.87
N ASP A 413 -9.03 3.38 7.89
CA ASP A 413 -8.95 1.94 7.69
C ASP A 413 -7.66 1.47 7.00
N ALA A 414 -6.57 2.10 7.38
CA ALA A 414 -5.27 1.95 6.76
C ALA A 414 -4.35 1.02 7.57
N ALA A 415 -3.49 0.29 6.87
CA ALA A 415 -2.40 -0.47 7.44
C ALA A 415 -1.06 0.13 7.00
N ASP A 416 -0.11 0.26 7.90
CA ASP A 416 1.26 0.56 7.54
C ASP A 416 1.97 -0.71 7.07
N CYS A 417 2.61 -0.59 5.95
CA CYS A 417 3.23 -1.69 5.23
C CYS A 417 4.67 -1.38 4.87
N MET A 418 5.45 -2.43 4.60
CA MET A 418 6.81 -2.28 4.11
C MET A 418 7.23 -3.38 3.15
N ARG A 419 8.22 -3.08 2.31
CA ARG A 419 9.01 -4.04 1.53
C ARG A 419 10.47 -3.61 1.50
N VAL A 420 11.37 -4.55 1.21
CA VAL A 420 12.82 -4.35 1.28
C VAL A 420 13.46 -4.76 -0.04
N SER A 421 14.46 -4.01 -0.48
CA SER A 421 15.36 -4.35 -1.58
C SER A 421 16.79 -4.48 -1.07
N GLU A 422 17.52 -5.50 -1.54
CA GLU A 422 18.94 -5.73 -1.23
C GLU A 422 19.84 -5.49 -2.45
N ASP A 423 19.26 -5.03 -3.56
CA ASP A 423 19.90 -4.88 -4.87
C ASP A 423 19.63 -3.52 -5.51
N SER A 424 19.72 -2.46 -4.69
CA SER A 424 19.55 -1.06 -5.15
C SER A 424 18.17 -0.79 -5.81
N GLY A 425 17.13 -1.51 -5.38
CA GLY A 425 15.77 -1.34 -5.90
C GLY A 425 15.52 -2.02 -7.25
N ALA A 426 16.35 -2.98 -7.65
CA ALA A 426 16.09 -3.83 -8.82
C ALA A 426 14.96 -4.83 -8.54
N THR A 427 15.01 -5.45 -7.37
CA THR A 427 13.94 -6.33 -6.87
C THR A 427 13.52 -5.94 -5.46
N TRP A 428 12.31 -6.30 -5.10
CA TRP A 428 11.73 -6.01 -3.80
C TRP A 428 11.10 -7.26 -3.19
N SER A 429 11.24 -7.40 -1.89
CA SER A 429 10.51 -8.44 -1.15
C SER A 429 9.00 -8.28 -1.35
N LYS A 430 8.24 -9.33 -1.09
CA LYS A 430 6.79 -9.19 -0.93
C LYS A 430 6.50 -8.16 0.16
N PRO A 431 5.46 -7.34 -0.01
CA PRO A 431 5.02 -6.41 1.03
C PRO A 431 4.51 -7.19 2.23
N ARG A 432 4.65 -6.58 3.40
CA ARG A 432 4.08 -7.09 4.64
C ARG A 432 3.49 -5.97 5.47
N VAL A 433 2.49 -6.28 6.24
CA VAL A 433 1.89 -5.38 7.21
C VAL A 433 2.83 -5.27 8.41
N ILE A 434 3.22 -4.05 8.77
CA ILE A 434 4.03 -3.76 9.97
C ILE A 434 3.22 -3.21 11.12
N LEU A 435 2.12 -2.54 10.80
CA LEU A 435 1.07 -2.18 11.76
C LEU A 435 -0.29 -2.40 11.10
N SER A 436 -1.07 -3.28 11.70
CA SER A 436 -2.39 -3.65 11.16
C SER A 436 -3.37 -2.48 11.27
N ARG A 437 -4.25 -2.34 10.28
CA ARG A 437 -5.43 -1.46 10.35
C ARG A 437 -6.35 -1.78 11.52
N GLU A 438 -6.22 -2.96 12.08
CA GLU A 438 -6.98 -3.43 13.23
C GLU A 438 -6.29 -3.11 14.56
N ASP A 439 -5.11 -2.45 14.52
CA ASP A 439 -4.42 -2.01 15.72
C ASP A 439 -5.17 -0.81 16.33
N PRO A 440 -5.37 -0.77 17.67
CA PRO A 440 -6.05 0.33 18.33
C PRO A 440 -5.40 1.70 18.12
N LEU A 441 -4.09 1.74 17.85
CA LEU A 441 -3.35 2.99 17.63
C LEU A 441 -3.65 3.61 16.26
N ARG A 442 -4.06 2.81 15.28
CA ARG A 442 -4.45 3.25 13.94
C ARG A 442 -3.51 4.30 13.34
N LEU A 443 -2.21 4.04 13.38
CA LEU A 443 -1.25 4.82 12.61
C LEU A 443 -1.47 4.50 11.14
N SER A 444 -1.48 5.52 10.28
CA SER A 444 -1.96 5.35 8.91
C SER A 444 -1.11 6.02 7.85
N GLN A 445 -0.08 6.76 8.24
CA GLN A 445 0.75 7.47 7.24
C GLN A 445 2.21 7.55 7.69
N PRO A 446 3.11 6.73 7.14
CA PRO A 446 4.55 6.97 7.22
C PRO A 446 4.89 8.39 6.76
N CYS A 447 5.65 9.14 7.55
CA CYS A 447 5.98 10.53 7.24
C CYS A 447 7.46 10.76 6.98
N SER A 448 8.32 10.14 7.80
CA SER A 448 9.77 10.19 7.66
C SER A 448 10.42 8.98 8.30
N ALA A 449 11.59 8.58 7.81
CA ALA A 449 12.36 7.47 8.36
C ALA A 449 13.86 7.77 8.33
N PHE A 450 14.59 7.21 9.29
CA PHE A 450 16.04 7.27 9.33
C PHE A 450 16.62 6.05 10.07
N VAL A 451 17.93 5.82 9.92
CA VAL A 451 18.68 4.85 10.71
C VAL A 451 19.29 5.58 11.90
N ALA A 452 18.94 5.17 13.11
CA ALA A 452 19.50 5.72 14.33
C ALA A 452 20.95 5.28 14.54
N LYS A 453 21.72 6.00 15.38
CA LYS A 453 23.12 5.69 15.69
C LYS A 453 23.35 4.28 16.26
N ASN A 454 22.35 3.73 16.94
CA ASN A 454 22.36 2.37 17.47
C ASN A 454 21.97 1.30 16.42
N GLY A 455 21.81 1.70 15.16
CA GLY A 455 21.46 0.81 14.06
C GLY A 455 19.96 0.48 13.93
N LYS A 456 19.11 0.97 14.84
CA LYS A 456 17.66 0.78 14.71
C LYS A 456 17.10 1.58 13.54
N LEU A 457 16.11 1.02 12.86
CA LEU A 457 15.25 1.78 11.96
C LEU A 457 14.25 2.58 12.80
N VAL A 458 14.05 3.82 12.42
CA VAL A 458 13.07 4.72 13.05
C VAL A 458 12.11 5.19 11.96
N LEU A 459 10.80 5.04 12.21
CA LEU A 459 9.71 5.47 11.34
C LEU A 459 8.79 6.38 12.13
N ALA A 460 8.61 7.61 11.68
CA ALA A 460 7.62 8.53 12.22
C ALA A 460 6.35 8.45 11.37
N ALA A 461 5.20 8.33 12.00
CA ALA A 461 3.90 8.14 11.36
C ALA A 461 2.81 8.99 11.98
N ASP A 462 1.85 9.38 11.15
CA ASP A 462 0.60 10.02 11.59
C ASP A 462 -0.44 8.97 11.96
N GLY A 463 -1.41 9.34 12.80
CA GLY A 463 -2.63 8.58 13.03
C GLY A 463 -3.69 8.82 11.96
N ASP A 464 -4.69 7.94 11.90
CA ASP A 464 -5.83 8.09 11.02
C ASP A 464 -6.71 9.30 11.40
N PHE A 465 -7.63 9.69 10.50
CA PHE A 465 -8.49 10.86 10.72
C PHE A 465 -9.38 10.77 11.97
N GLY A 466 -9.68 9.56 12.44
CA GLY A 466 -10.51 9.30 13.60
C GLY A 466 -9.77 9.38 14.94
N HIS A 467 -8.53 8.92 15.00
CA HIS A 467 -7.78 8.73 16.27
C HIS A 467 -6.53 9.60 16.37
N ARG A 468 -5.89 9.97 15.28
CA ARG A 468 -4.82 10.98 15.12
C ARG A 468 -3.75 11.02 16.21
N ASP A 469 -3.12 9.91 16.47
CA ASP A 469 -1.94 9.81 17.32
C ASP A 469 -0.68 9.88 16.44
N GLU A 470 0.14 10.91 16.58
CA GLU A 470 1.42 11.01 15.88
C GLU A 470 2.50 10.37 16.72
N ARG A 471 3.12 9.30 16.20
CA ARG A 471 4.05 8.47 16.95
C ARG A 471 5.32 8.12 16.18
N ILE A 472 6.28 7.57 16.92
CA ILE A 472 7.47 6.95 16.37
C ILE A 472 7.39 5.44 16.58
N MET A 473 7.77 4.70 15.53
CA MET A 473 8.00 3.26 15.59
C MET A 473 9.49 2.97 15.42
N THR A 474 10.00 1.98 16.15
CA THR A 474 11.40 1.54 16.04
C THR A 474 11.51 0.05 15.76
N SER A 475 12.54 -0.35 15.01
CA SER A 475 12.87 -1.74 14.74
C SER A 475 14.36 -1.99 14.92
N ALA A 476 14.73 -3.03 15.70
CA ALA A 476 16.10 -3.44 15.93
C ALA A 476 16.56 -4.62 15.05
N ASP A 477 15.68 -5.17 14.23
CA ASP A 477 15.88 -6.41 13.47
C ASP A 477 15.67 -6.23 11.95
N ASN A 478 16.03 -5.04 11.45
CA ASN A 478 15.86 -4.64 10.04
C ASN A 478 14.39 -4.64 9.58
N GLY A 479 13.50 -4.20 10.46
CA GLY A 479 12.10 -4.04 10.17
C GLY A 479 11.28 -5.34 10.30
N LYS A 480 11.82 -6.44 10.83
CA LYS A 480 11.04 -7.67 11.03
C LYS A 480 9.98 -7.49 12.10
N THR A 481 10.33 -6.82 13.19
CA THR A 481 9.40 -6.45 14.25
C THR A 481 9.49 -4.96 14.55
N TRP A 482 8.39 -4.38 15.04
CA TRP A 482 8.28 -2.97 15.33
C TRP A 482 7.73 -2.73 16.72
N THR A 483 8.30 -1.73 17.40
CA THR A 483 7.80 -1.24 18.70
C THR A 483 7.28 0.18 18.48
N VAL A 484 6.05 0.46 18.89
CA VAL A 484 5.45 1.79 18.85
C VAL A 484 5.69 2.50 20.16
N GLY A 485 6.30 3.69 20.12
CA GLY A 485 6.50 4.54 21.28
C GLY A 485 5.16 5.01 21.87
N LYS A 486 5.08 5.14 23.19
CA LYS A 486 3.83 5.54 23.87
C LYS A 486 3.55 7.03 23.77
N GLY A 487 4.57 7.85 23.51
CA GLY A 487 4.48 9.29 23.42
C GLY A 487 3.74 9.74 22.14
N ASP A 488 2.64 10.43 22.32
CA ASP A 488 1.85 11.04 21.27
C ASP A 488 2.25 12.51 21.10
N LEU A 489 2.81 12.86 19.94
CA LEU A 489 3.28 14.21 19.62
C LEU A 489 2.14 15.24 19.62
N ARG A 490 0.94 14.85 19.21
CA ARG A 490 -0.20 15.74 19.22
C ARG A 490 -0.68 16.06 20.64
N LYS A 491 -0.67 15.06 21.50
CA LYS A 491 -0.96 15.23 22.92
C LYS A 491 0.06 16.12 23.60
N ALA A 492 1.36 15.91 23.29
CA ALA A 492 2.44 16.77 23.77
C ALA A 492 2.30 18.21 23.27
N ALA A 493 1.82 18.41 22.04
CA ALA A 493 1.59 19.72 21.46
C ALA A 493 0.40 20.48 22.06
N GLY A 494 -0.59 19.78 22.60
CA GLY A 494 -1.86 20.38 23.08
C GLY A 494 -2.66 21.10 21.98
N LYS A 495 -2.30 20.88 20.71
CA LYS A 495 -2.90 21.52 19.53
C LYS A 495 -2.74 20.63 18.30
N TYR A 496 -3.40 21.00 17.21
CA TYR A 496 -3.30 20.28 15.95
C TYR A 496 -1.89 20.36 15.37
N VAL A 497 -1.22 19.20 15.30
CA VAL A 497 0.05 18.98 14.59
C VAL A 497 -0.03 17.66 13.85
N ILE A 498 0.63 17.55 12.69
CA ILE A 498 0.74 16.33 11.90
C ILE A 498 2.06 16.32 11.10
N HIS A 499 2.36 15.21 10.44
CA HIS A 499 3.46 15.02 9.50
C HIS A 499 4.84 15.26 10.14
N PRO A 500 5.25 14.43 11.08
CA PRO A 500 6.55 14.54 11.73
C PRO A 500 7.71 14.36 10.72
N ALA A 501 8.54 15.39 10.58
CA ALA A 501 9.84 15.31 9.94
C ALA A 501 10.88 15.02 11.03
N ALA A 502 11.12 13.72 11.28
CA ALA A 502 11.96 13.26 12.39
C ALA A 502 13.42 13.07 11.97
N VAL A 503 14.33 13.38 12.87
CA VAL A 503 15.78 13.23 12.69
C VAL A 503 16.45 13.02 14.04
N GLN A 504 17.61 12.32 14.06
CA GLN A 504 18.39 12.15 15.29
C GLN A 504 19.48 13.20 15.44
N ARG A 505 19.58 13.82 16.60
CA ARG A 505 20.65 14.74 17.02
C ARG A 505 21.96 13.99 17.35
N ALA A 506 23.04 14.75 17.52
CA ALA A 506 24.34 14.22 17.93
C ALA A 506 24.31 13.60 19.34
N ASP A 507 23.47 14.15 20.24
CA ASP A 507 23.26 13.62 21.59
C ASP A 507 22.40 12.35 21.65
N GLY A 508 21.88 11.89 20.50
CA GLY A 508 21.03 10.71 20.40
C GLY A 508 19.53 10.99 20.49
N ALA A 509 19.13 12.19 20.91
CA ALA A 509 17.71 12.56 20.96
C ALA A 509 17.10 12.60 19.56
N ILE A 510 15.86 12.16 19.44
CA ILE A 510 15.05 12.27 18.21
C ILE A 510 14.32 13.61 18.27
N VAL A 511 14.42 14.41 17.21
CA VAL A 511 13.66 15.65 17.06
C VAL A 511 12.68 15.50 15.93
N ALA A 512 11.42 15.87 16.15
CA ALA A 512 10.35 15.89 15.16
C ALA A 512 9.91 17.34 14.92
N PHE A 513 10.05 17.81 13.68
CA PHE A 513 9.49 19.09 13.21
C PHE A 513 8.13 18.81 12.61
N MET A 514 7.10 19.52 13.08
CA MET A 514 5.71 19.21 12.78
C MET A 514 5.07 20.22 11.86
N ARG A 515 4.19 19.77 10.98
CA ARG A 515 3.22 20.67 10.37
C ARG A 515 2.24 21.14 11.44
N GLY A 516 2.06 22.44 11.56
CA GLY A 516 1.22 23.04 12.57
C GLY A 516 1.28 24.57 12.56
N PRO A 517 0.64 25.24 13.53
CA PRO A 517 0.60 26.70 13.62
C PRO A 517 1.99 27.30 13.87
N ASP A 518 2.05 28.63 13.74
CA ASP A 518 3.23 29.45 13.99
C ASP A 518 3.48 29.66 15.50
N PRO A 519 4.74 29.59 15.99
CA PRO A 519 5.91 29.10 15.26
C PRO A 519 5.84 27.60 15.00
N MET A 520 6.62 27.08 14.04
CA MET A 520 6.66 25.65 13.69
C MET A 520 6.82 24.81 14.94
N PRO A 521 5.89 23.92 15.26
CA PRO A 521 6.02 23.04 16.42
C PRO A 521 7.17 22.05 16.21
N ALA A 522 8.00 21.86 17.24
CA ALA A 522 9.01 20.82 17.28
C ALA A 522 9.10 20.22 18.68
N PHE A 523 9.43 18.94 18.74
CA PHE A 523 9.52 18.17 19.97
C PHE A 523 10.75 17.29 19.94
N ALA A 524 11.35 17.04 21.11
CA ALA A 524 12.48 16.14 21.29
C ALA A 524 12.13 14.98 22.23
N SER A 525 12.62 13.80 21.89
CA SER A 525 12.53 12.60 22.70
C SER A 525 13.93 12.03 22.94
N LYS A 526 14.24 11.65 24.17
CA LYS A 526 15.49 10.98 24.58
C LYS A 526 15.31 9.47 24.80
N ASP A 527 14.10 9.00 24.70
CA ASP A 527 13.64 7.66 25.05
C ASP A 527 12.90 6.96 23.89
N GLU A 528 13.35 7.21 22.67
CA GLU A 528 12.83 6.58 21.44
C GLU A 528 11.30 6.79 21.24
N GLY A 529 10.78 7.95 21.66
CA GLY A 529 9.37 8.29 21.45
C GLY A 529 8.43 7.91 22.60
N GLU A 530 8.95 7.48 23.76
CA GLU A 530 8.13 7.23 24.94
C GLU A 530 7.60 8.54 25.57
N THR A 531 8.43 9.60 25.54
CA THR A 531 8.04 10.95 25.99
C THR A 531 8.56 12.03 25.05
N TRP A 532 7.90 13.19 25.04
CA TRP A 532 8.22 14.32 24.18
C TRP A 532 8.26 15.64 24.96
N GLU A 533 9.30 16.43 24.73
CA GLU A 533 9.46 17.77 25.27
C GLU A 533 9.46 18.81 24.13
N PRO A 534 8.79 19.96 24.26
CA PRO A 534 8.79 20.99 23.24
C PRO A 534 10.17 21.59 23.03
N VAL A 535 10.51 21.85 21.76
CA VAL A 535 11.74 22.52 21.35
C VAL A 535 11.37 23.81 20.63
N PRO A 536 11.91 24.97 21.04
CA PRO A 536 11.64 26.22 20.34
C PRO A 536 12.24 26.21 18.93
N THR A 537 11.53 26.73 17.95
CA THR A 537 12.00 26.90 16.59
C THR A 537 11.83 28.36 16.14
N PRO A 538 12.77 28.90 15.35
CA PRO A 538 12.65 30.24 14.79
C PRO A 538 11.83 30.30 13.49
N PHE A 539 11.29 29.17 13.06
CA PHE A 539 10.66 29.02 11.75
C PHE A 539 9.16 29.26 11.78
N PRO A 540 8.59 29.75 10.67
CA PRO A 540 7.14 29.89 10.54
C PRO A 540 6.44 28.51 10.48
N GLY A 541 5.18 28.50 10.90
CA GLY A 541 4.34 27.30 10.84
C GLY A 541 4.09 26.82 9.41
N ILE A 542 3.73 25.56 9.28
CA ILE A 542 3.52 24.89 8.00
C ILE A 542 2.02 24.78 7.69
N SER A 543 1.64 25.19 6.48
CA SER A 543 0.25 25.19 5.99
C SER A 543 -0.22 23.83 5.49
N VAL A 544 -1.54 23.71 5.24
CA VAL A 544 -2.15 22.54 4.60
C VAL A 544 -1.50 22.28 3.22
N GLY A 545 -1.33 21.01 2.86
CA GLY A 545 -0.69 20.61 1.61
C GLY A 545 0.84 20.65 1.63
N GLN A 546 1.47 20.84 2.79
CA GLN A 546 2.90 20.95 2.94
C GLN A 546 3.44 20.04 4.06
N LYS A 547 4.64 19.48 3.89
CA LYS A 547 5.40 18.71 4.87
C LYS A 547 6.87 19.10 4.80
N ALA A 548 7.49 19.46 5.93
CA ALA A 548 8.92 19.70 6.02
C ALA A 548 9.72 18.40 5.81
N ALA A 549 11.01 18.55 5.54
CA ALA A 549 11.96 17.45 5.53
C ALA A 549 13.19 17.80 6.38
N ALA A 550 13.67 16.85 7.17
CA ALA A 550 14.87 16.98 8.00
C ALA A 550 15.84 15.84 7.70
N LEU A 551 17.14 16.14 7.73
CA LEU A 551 18.21 15.18 7.45
C LEU A 551 19.45 15.48 8.27
N LYS A 552 20.04 14.44 8.90
CA LYS A 552 21.39 14.53 9.45
C LYS A 552 22.40 14.29 8.33
N LEU A 553 23.20 15.29 8.02
CA LEU A 553 24.21 15.21 6.98
C LEU A 553 25.43 14.39 7.43
N SER A 554 26.11 13.77 6.49
CA SER A 554 27.35 13.02 6.73
C SER A 554 28.46 13.86 7.37
N GLY A 555 28.47 15.17 7.10
CA GLY A 555 29.34 16.16 7.74
C GLY A 555 28.93 16.58 9.16
N GLY A 556 27.91 15.96 9.73
CA GLY A 556 27.42 16.24 11.09
C GLY A 556 26.43 17.39 11.21
N GLY A 557 26.16 18.14 10.13
CA GLY A 557 25.14 19.19 10.10
C GLY A 557 23.71 18.62 10.20
N LEU A 558 22.81 19.40 10.81
CA LEU A 558 21.36 19.15 10.78
C LEU A 558 20.74 20.07 9.72
N LEU A 559 20.18 19.49 8.68
CA LEU A 559 19.46 20.19 7.61
C LEU A 559 17.96 20.10 7.84
N LEU A 560 17.27 21.24 7.75
CA LEU A 560 15.82 21.36 7.70
C LEU A 560 15.43 22.10 6.42
N CYS A 561 14.54 21.51 5.62
CA CYS A 561 13.86 22.19 4.54
C CYS A 561 12.39 22.42 4.90
N SER A 562 11.92 23.67 4.76
CA SER A 562 10.57 24.08 5.13
C SER A 562 10.10 25.27 4.29
N PHE A 563 9.02 25.95 4.73
CA PHE A 563 8.31 26.96 3.94
C PHE A 563 8.21 28.29 4.67
N ASP A 564 8.43 29.37 3.92
CA ASP A 564 8.22 30.76 4.37
C ASP A 564 6.82 31.24 4.01
N ASN A 565 5.79 30.57 4.57
CA ASN A 565 4.38 30.85 4.26
C ASN A 565 3.94 32.27 4.62
N LYS A 566 4.57 32.86 5.65
CA LYS A 566 4.27 34.23 6.10
C LYS A 566 5.12 35.30 5.43
N LYS A 567 5.95 34.93 4.47
CA LYS A 567 6.86 35.83 3.76
C LYS A 567 7.84 36.58 4.69
N GLN A 568 8.17 35.99 5.83
CA GLN A 568 8.99 36.63 6.88
C GLN A 568 10.50 36.51 6.63
N LEU A 569 10.92 35.44 5.93
CA LEU A 569 12.33 35.13 5.72
C LEU A 569 12.82 35.59 4.34
N PHE A 570 12.10 35.24 3.29
CA PHE A 570 12.52 35.43 1.88
C PHE A 570 11.41 35.96 0.97
N GLY A 571 10.35 36.52 1.52
CA GLY A 571 9.19 36.93 0.74
C GLY A 571 8.32 35.75 0.27
N GLY A 572 8.52 34.56 0.83
CA GLY A 572 7.80 33.34 0.54
C GLY A 572 8.61 32.26 -0.18
N GLY A 573 8.06 31.04 -0.24
CA GLY A 573 8.63 29.88 -0.91
C GLY A 573 9.37 28.92 0.04
N THR A 574 10.14 28.03 -0.54
CA THR A 574 10.89 26.99 0.18
C THR A 574 12.24 27.53 0.64
N PHE A 575 12.68 27.11 1.81
CA PHE A 575 14.01 27.40 2.33
C PHE A 575 14.69 26.13 2.86
N ALA A 576 16.03 26.19 2.90
CA ALA A 576 16.88 25.22 3.56
C ALA A 576 17.63 25.92 4.70
N ALA A 577 17.64 25.32 5.89
CA ALA A 577 18.32 25.81 7.07
C ALA A 577 19.30 24.77 7.58
N LEU A 578 20.57 25.16 7.82
CA LEU A 578 21.63 24.29 8.28
C LEU A 578 22.11 24.72 9.67
N SER A 579 22.18 23.75 10.58
CA SER A 579 22.66 23.89 11.95
C SER A 579 23.82 22.93 12.22
N PHE A 580 24.80 23.36 13.01
CA PHE A 580 25.92 22.52 13.46
C PHE A 580 25.90 22.25 14.96
N ASP A 581 24.91 22.75 15.68
CA ASP A 581 24.71 22.62 17.12
C ASP A 581 23.40 21.93 17.48
N ASP A 582 23.00 20.95 16.62
CA ASP A 582 21.77 20.14 16.76
C ASP A 582 20.47 20.95 16.80
N GLY A 583 20.43 22.04 16.04
CA GLY A 583 19.23 22.86 15.86
C GLY A 583 19.02 23.93 16.92
N LYS A 584 20.03 24.21 17.77
CA LYS A 584 19.98 25.34 18.72
C LYS A 584 20.09 26.67 17.99
N THR A 585 21.00 26.75 17.02
CA THR A 585 21.14 27.91 16.13
C THR A 585 21.13 27.50 14.66
N TRP A 586 20.75 28.43 13.80
CA TRP A 586 20.62 28.22 12.36
C TRP A 586 21.39 29.31 11.60
N PRO A 587 22.73 29.24 11.57
CA PRO A 587 23.56 30.30 10.99
C PRO A 587 23.46 30.39 9.46
N HIS A 588 22.98 29.34 8.80
CA HIS A 588 22.88 29.29 7.35
C HIS A 588 21.47 28.96 6.92
N VAL A 589 20.73 29.99 6.47
CA VAL A 589 19.37 29.81 5.92
C VAL A 589 19.34 30.42 4.53
N ARG A 590 18.83 29.64 3.57
CA ARG A 590 18.85 30.00 2.16
C ARG A 590 17.54 29.64 1.48
N LYS A 591 17.06 30.52 0.58
CA LYS A 591 15.94 30.20 -0.29
C LYS A 591 16.34 29.11 -1.28
N VAL A 592 15.46 28.17 -1.52
CA VAL A 592 15.62 27.10 -2.51
C VAL A 592 14.58 27.28 -3.60
N ASP A 593 15.03 27.36 -4.84
CA ASP A 593 14.13 27.22 -5.98
C ASP A 593 13.88 25.72 -6.22
N GLY A 594 12.73 25.24 -5.76
CA GLY A 594 12.45 23.81 -5.71
C GLY A 594 10.99 23.48 -5.38
N PRO A 595 10.75 22.36 -4.73
CA PRO A 595 9.40 21.90 -4.36
C PRO A 595 8.70 22.83 -3.37
N THR A 596 7.37 22.85 -3.42
CA THR A 596 6.51 23.69 -2.57
C THR A 596 5.51 22.91 -1.73
N GLY A 597 5.49 21.58 -1.86
CA GLY A 597 4.57 20.66 -1.15
C GLY A 597 5.28 19.71 -0.19
N TYR A 598 4.88 18.44 -0.16
CA TYR A 598 5.46 17.42 0.73
C TYR A 598 6.88 17.07 0.34
N MET A 599 7.87 17.50 1.12
CA MET A 599 9.28 17.36 0.81
C MET A 599 9.91 16.10 1.39
N SER A 600 10.95 15.62 0.73
CA SER A 600 11.85 14.57 1.17
C SER A 600 13.30 14.91 0.83
N LEU A 601 14.26 14.43 1.64
CA LEU A 601 15.69 14.68 1.51
C LEU A 601 16.47 13.38 1.48
N ALA A 602 17.50 13.31 0.65
CA ALA A 602 18.52 12.27 0.68
C ALA A 602 19.91 12.87 0.39
N GLN A 603 20.96 12.28 0.98
CA GLN A 603 22.34 12.65 0.69
C GLN A 603 23.10 11.46 0.09
N GLY A 604 23.77 11.68 -1.02
CA GLY A 604 24.64 10.70 -1.66
C GLY A 604 26.03 10.64 -1.02
N PRO A 605 26.81 9.56 -1.24
CA PRO A 605 28.18 9.43 -0.75
C PRO A 605 29.14 10.45 -1.35
N ASN A 606 28.77 11.08 -2.47
CA ASN A 606 29.47 12.21 -3.11
C ASN A 606 29.12 13.57 -2.48
N GLY A 607 28.38 13.60 -1.38
CA GLY A 607 28.00 14.82 -0.66
C GLY A 607 26.84 15.61 -1.29
N VAL A 608 26.32 15.20 -2.42
CA VAL A 608 25.14 15.85 -3.06
C VAL A 608 23.88 15.53 -2.26
N ILE A 609 23.11 16.56 -1.98
CA ILE A 609 21.84 16.51 -1.27
C ILE A 609 20.73 16.70 -2.30
N TYR A 610 19.76 15.79 -2.32
CA TYR A 610 18.60 15.82 -3.19
C TYR A 610 17.37 16.23 -2.37
N LEU A 611 16.67 17.27 -2.81
CA LEU A 611 15.41 17.74 -2.25
C LEU A 611 14.32 17.51 -3.28
N LEU A 612 13.42 16.58 -2.98
CA LEU A 612 12.29 16.20 -3.82
C LEU A 612 10.97 16.63 -3.20
N GLY A 613 10.02 17.03 -4.03
CA GLY A 613 8.67 17.35 -3.59
C GLY A 613 7.76 17.79 -4.73
N PRO A 614 6.43 17.83 -4.52
CA PRO A 614 5.51 18.37 -5.50
C PRO A 614 5.58 19.91 -5.58
N ASN A 615 5.20 20.41 -6.75
CA ASN A 615 4.86 21.81 -7.00
C ASN A 615 3.59 21.82 -7.85
N GLY A 616 2.44 21.98 -7.21
CA GLY A 616 1.16 21.63 -7.84
C GLY A 616 1.10 20.14 -8.14
N SER A 617 0.70 19.78 -9.35
CA SER A 617 0.64 18.38 -9.81
C SER A 617 1.96 17.85 -10.39
N ASN A 618 3.03 18.64 -10.39
CA ASN A 618 4.33 18.25 -10.92
C ASN A 618 5.30 17.91 -9.78
N ILE A 619 6.20 16.97 -10.03
CA ILE A 619 7.29 16.67 -9.10
C ILE A 619 8.50 17.51 -9.48
N ARG A 620 9.16 18.11 -8.49
CA ARG A 620 10.41 18.87 -8.63
C ARG A 620 11.53 18.26 -7.81
N CYS A 621 12.74 18.39 -8.32
CA CYS A 621 13.96 17.97 -7.63
C CYS A 621 15.02 19.06 -7.73
N ALA A 622 15.54 19.50 -6.57
CA ALA A 622 16.72 20.33 -6.49
C ALA A 622 17.87 19.51 -5.90
N ALA A 623 19.09 19.68 -6.46
CA ALA A 623 20.30 19.06 -5.95
C ALA A 623 21.30 20.16 -5.55
N PHE A 624 21.92 20.01 -4.37
CA PHE A 624 22.90 20.97 -3.84
C PHE A 624 23.86 20.29 -2.86
N ASN A 625 24.90 21.01 -2.45
CA ASN A 625 25.84 20.53 -1.44
C ASN A 625 25.89 21.42 -0.20
N GLU A 626 26.62 20.98 0.83
CA GLU A 626 26.78 21.72 2.08
C GLU A 626 27.47 23.08 1.89
N SER A 627 28.42 23.20 0.95
CA SER A 627 29.07 24.47 0.63
C SER A 627 28.08 25.49 0.08
N TRP A 628 27.13 25.06 -0.75
CA TRP A 628 26.05 25.92 -1.22
C TRP A 628 25.16 26.41 -0.07
N LEU A 629 24.84 25.52 0.90
CA LEU A 629 24.05 25.91 2.08
C LEU A 629 24.78 26.93 2.95
N LYS A 630 26.10 26.80 3.10
CA LYS A 630 26.93 27.71 3.92
C LYS A 630 27.00 29.15 3.42
N GLU A 631 26.66 29.41 2.17
CA GLU A 631 26.48 30.79 1.65
C GLU A 631 25.17 31.44 2.14
N GLY A 632 24.30 30.70 2.80
CA GLY A 632 23.08 31.21 3.43
C GLY A 632 23.39 32.19 4.56
N LYS A 633 22.44 33.07 4.87
CA LYS A 633 22.55 34.08 5.94
C LYS A 633 21.92 33.57 7.23
N PRO A 634 22.40 34.00 8.40
CA PRO A 634 21.73 33.67 9.65
C PRO A 634 20.33 34.28 9.69
N LEU A 635 19.41 33.58 10.37
CA LEU A 635 18.13 34.19 10.72
C LEU A 635 18.39 35.38 11.63
N LYS A 636 17.84 36.55 11.27
CA LYS A 636 17.82 37.68 12.21
C LYS A 636 16.95 37.29 13.39
N PRO A 637 17.40 37.52 14.64
CA PRO A 637 16.52 37.45 15.79
C PRO A 637 15.28 38.29 15.52
N LYS A 638 14.09 37.80 15.88
CA LYS A 638 12.93 38.70 15.96
C LYS A 638 13.30 39.73 17.01
N ASP A 639 13.38 41.00 16.62
CA ASP A 639 13.40 42.08 17.59
C ASP A 639 12.14 41.91 18.42
N ASP A 640 12.31 41.64 19.74
CA ASP A 640 11.22 41.62 20.71
C ASP A 640 10.58 43.05 20.70
N LYS A 641 9.47 43.16 19.97
CA LYS A 641 8.60 44.34 20.04
C LYS A 641 7.39 43.98 20.87
#